data_cf319288920f84282fc9e76455374531
#
_entry.id   cf319288920f84282fc9e76455374531
#
_cell.length_a   1.000
_cell.length_b   1.000
_cell.length_c   1.000
_cell.angle_alpha   90.00
_cell.angle_beta   90.00
_cell.angle_gamma   90.00
#
_symmetry.space_group_name_H-M   'P 1'
#
loop_
_entity.id
_entity.type
_entity.pdbx_description
1 polymer ?
#
loop_
_entity_poly.entity_id
_entity_poly.type
_entity_poly.pdbx_seq_one_letter_code
_entity_poly.pdbx_strand_id
1 'polypeptide(L)'
;MQYIDIRGARTHNLKNINLTLPRDKFIVITGLSGSGKSSLAFDTLYAEGQRRYVESLSAYARQFLSLMEKPDVDHIEGLSPAISIEQKSTSHNPRSTVGTVTEIHDYLRLLFARVGEPRCPEHDVPLAAQTISQMVDRVLEEPEGKRLMLLAPVVKDRKGEHVKLLENLTASGYLRARIDGEICDLSDPPALELQKKHTIEVVVDRFKVRPDLATRLAESFETALELSGSTAIIADMDDPTAEEIVFSSSFACPHCGYSLHELEPRLFSFNNPAGACPTCDGLGVEQFFDEKKVIQNYDVSLASGAIKGWDRRSFYYFGLLKAVAEHYGFDLETPFGQLPKKYQQIILNGSKEEIEFVYVNDRGDKVKRKHLFEGVLNNMARRYKETESNSVREELAKYINTRPCVECEGSRLRREARYVFLDKTNLPMVSEKSIGEALTFFEEIKLSGQKEKIAEKILKEIRERLQFLVNVGLNYLSLSRSAETLSGGEAQRIRLASQIGAGLVGVMYVLDEPSIGLHQRDNERLLNTLVHLRNLGNTVIVVEHDEDAIRAADHIVDIGPGAGVHGGQVIAQGTAAEIMQIDDSITGQFLSGKQKIEIPAQRVPYDGSKLLTLTGASGNNLKKVKLEIPVGLFTCITGVSGSGKSTLINDTLFPLAQNALNRAENSDVAPYESIDGLSHFDKVIDIDQSPIGRTPRSNPATYTGLFTPIRELFAGTQEARARGYNVGRFSFNVRGGRCEACQGDGVIKVEMHFLPDVYVPCDHCKGKRYNRETLEIRYKGKTIHQVLDMTVEEAREFFAPVPMIARKLQTLMDVGLSYIRLGQSSTTLSGGEAQRVKLATELSKRDTGKTLYILDEPTTGLHFADIKQLLSVLHRLRDQGNTIVVIEHNLDVIKTADWIVDLGPEGGSGGGEIIATGTPEQVAKDKRSHTARFLKEILAKG
;
A
#
# COMPACT_ATOMS: atom_id res chain seq x y z
N MET A 1 -31.99 -16.88 20.85
CA MET A 1 -31.72 -18.00 19.93
C MET A 1 -30.30 -18.45 20.10
N GLN A 2 -30.07 -19.77 20.19
CA GLN A 2 -28.71 -20.33 20.36
C GLN A 2 -28.05 -20.76 19.04
N TYR A 3 -28.79 -20.70 17.95
CA TYR A 3 -28.35 -21.19 16.65
C TYR A 3 -28.71 -20.23 15.53
N ILE A 4 -27.89 -20.25 14.47
CA ILE A 4 -28.19 -19.69 13.15
C ILE A 4 -28.72 -20.82 12.29
N ASP A 5 -29.93 -20.72 11.84
CA ASP A 5 -30.56 -21.74 10.99
C ASP A 5 -30.72 -21.24 9.56
N ILE A 6 -30.05 -21.94 8.64
CA ILE A 6 -30.02 -21.64 7.20
C ILE A 6 -30.84 -22.71 6.48
N ARG A 7 -31.77 -22.27 5.64
CA ARG A 7 -32.60 -23.17 4.82
C ARG A 7 -32.56 -22.74 3.36
N GLY A 8 -32.21 -23.67 2.48
CA GLY A 8 -32.26 -23.48 1.04
C GLY A 8 -31.24 -22.47 0.46
N ALA A 9 -30.04 -22.43 0.95
CA ALA A 9 -29.00 -21.57 0.40
C ALA A 9 -28.55 -22.08 -0.97
N ARG A 10 -28.68 -21.22 -2.00
CA ARG A 10 -28.39 -21.55 -3.40
C ARG A 10 -27.48 -20.52 -4.07
N THR A 11 -26.89 -19.61 -3.31
CA THR A 11 -26.02 -18.57 -3.82
C THR A 11 -24.85 -19.20 -4.59
N HIS A 12 -24.59 -18.71 -5.81
CA HIS A 12 -23.53 -19.21 -6.70
C HIS A 12 -23.63 -20.75 -6.89
N ASN A 13 -22.58 -21.49 -6.52
CA ASN A 13 -22.53 -22.94 -6.68
C ASN A 13 -23.13 -23.73 -5.51
N LEU A 14 -23.69 -23.08 -4.49
CA LEU A 14 -24.34 -23.76 -3.36
C LEU A 14 -25.59 -24.54 -3.80
N LYS A 15 -25.69 -25.79 -3.38
CA LYS A 15 -26.74 -26.73 -3.80
C LYS A 15 -27.82 -26.90 -2.74
N ASN A 16 -28.66 -25.88 -2.57
CA ASN A 16 -29.79 -25.91 -1.65
C ASN A 16 -29.39 -26.37 -0.22
N ILE A 17 -28.38 -25.68 0.35
CA ILE A 17 -27.81 -26.06 1.63
C ILE A 17 -28.78 -25.76 2.78
N ASN A 18 -28.98 -26.76 3.66
CA ASN A 18 -29.62 -26.61 4.95
C ASN A 18 -28.56 -26.82 6.03
N LEU A 19 -28.37 -25.83 6.91
CA LEU A 19 -27.29 -25.82 7.88
C LEU A 19 -27.73 -25.11 9.16
N THR A 20 -27.33 -25.69 10.29
CA THR A 20 -27.54 -25.09 11.62
C THR A 20 -26.18 -24.85 12.26
N LEU A 21 -25.87 -23.56 12.56
CA LEU A 21 -24.62 -23.14 13.16
C LEU A 21 -24.83 -22.69 14.60
N PRO A 22 -23.96 -23.05 15.55
CA PRO A 22 -24.05 -22.53 16.91
C PRO A 22 -23.66 -21.04 16.96
N ARG A 23 -24.39 -20.24 17.74
CA ARG A 23 -24.04 -18.84 18.01
C ARG A 23 -23.01 -18.75 19.12
N ASP A 24 -22.29 -17.63 19.16
CA ASP A 24 -21.27 -17.28 20.17
C ASP A 24 -20.14 -18.33 20.24
N LYS A 25 -19.82 -18.88 19.07
CA LYS A 25 -18.77 -19.91 18.89
C LYS A 25 -17.80 -19.51 17.79
N PHE A 26 -16.63 -20.13 17.83
CA PHE A 26 -15.64 -20.04 16.77
C PHE A 26 -15.92 -21.11 15.73
N ILE A 27 -16.31 -20.68 14.53
CA ILE A 27 -16.76 -21.55 13.44
C ILE A 27 -15.78 -21.41 12.28
N VAL A 28 -15.27 -22.52 11.78
CA VAL A 28 -14.42 -22.58 10.58
C VAL A 28 -15.20 -23.20 9.43
N ILE A 29 -15.25 -22.51 8.30
CA ILE A 29 -15.78 -23.02 7.04
C ILE A 29 -14.57 -23.36 6.16
N THR A 30 -14.43 -24.61 5.80
CA THR A 30 -13.31 -25.15 5.02
C THR A 30 -13.77 -25.97 3.83
N GLY A 31 -12.85 -26.38 2.99
CA GLY A 31 -13.09 -27.18 1.79
C GLY A 31 -12.12 -26.81 0.66
N LEU A 32 -12.22 -27.50 -0.47
CA LEU A 32 -11.39 -27.23 -1.64
C LEU A 32 -11.59 -25.81 -2.19
N SER A 33 -10.57 -25.29 -2.87
CA SER A 33 -10.71 -24.02 -3.60
C SER A 33 -11.86 -24.09 -4.59
N GLY A 34 -12.73 -23.06 -4.58
CA GLY A 34 -13.91 -23.01 -5.43
C GLY A 34 -15.07 -23.90 -4.98
N SER A 35 -15.02 -24.50 -3.79
CA SER A 35 -16.09 -25.37 -3.26
C SER A 35 -17.36 -24.63 -2.84
N GLY A 36 -17.30 -23.32 -2.60
CA GLY A 36 -18.45 -22.50 -2.19
C GLY A 36 -18.34 -21.93 -0.77
N LYS A 37 -17.16 -21.98 -0.15
CA LYS A 37 -16.91 -21.45 1.20
C LYS A 37 -17.26 -19.96 1.33
N SER A 38 -16.71 -19.16 0.44
CA SER A 38 -16.95 -17.72 0.42
C SER A 38 -18.40 -17.39 0.03
N SER A 39 -19.02 -18.19 -0.82
CA SER A 39 -20.43 -18.06 -1.17
C SER A 39 -21.33 -18.25 0.06
N LEU A 40 -21.01 -19.19 0.93
CA LEU A 40 -21.75 -19.39 2.19
C LEU A 40 -21.43 -18.29 3.22
N ALA A 41 -20.17 -18.03 3.47
CA ALA A 41 -19.75 -17.12 4.54
C ALA A 41 -20.05 -15.66 4.22
N PHE A 42 -19.63 -15.17 3.04
CA PHE A 42 -19.74 -13.77 2.66
C PHE A 42 -21.00 -13.46 1.86
N ASP A 43 -21.25 -14.20 0.79
CA ASP A 43 -22.36 -13.90 -0.14
C ASP A 43 -23.73 -14.34 0.40
N THR A 44 -23.77 -15.15 1.44
CA THR A 44 -25.01 -15.59 2.09
C THR A 44 -25.13 -15.07 3.52
N LEU A 45 -24.28 -15.49 4.44
CA LEU A 45 -24.41 -15.12 5.88
C LEU A 45 -24.14 -13.64 6.13
N TYR A 46 -22.98 -13.16 5.70
CA TYR A 46 -22.62 -11.76 5.88
C TYR A 46 -23.57 -10.83 5.11
N ALA A 47 -23.83 -11.13 3.84
CA ALA A 47 -24.68 -10.31 2.99
C ALA A 47 -26.09 -10.15 3.55
N GLU A 48 -26.69 -11.22 4.04
CA GLU A 48 -28.03 -11.16 4.65
C GLU A 48 -28.02 -10.47 6.02
N GLY A 49 -27.01 -10.72 6.83
CA GLY A 49 -26.83 -10.06 8.12
C GLY A 49 -26.66 -8.54 7.97
N GLN A 50 -25.85 -8.11 7.01
CA GLN A 50 -25.62 -6.70 6.68
C GLN A 50 -26.88 -6.06 6.11
N ARG A 51 -27.57 -6.73 5.19
CA ARG A 51 -28.80 -6.24 4.56
C ARG A 51 -29.87 -5.98 5.61
N ARG A 52 -30.13 -6.91 6.52
CA ARG A 52 -31.13 -6.76 7.61
C ARG A 52 -30.77 -5.63 8.57
N TYR A 53 -29.49 -5.47 8.86
CA TYR A 53 -29.02 -4.37 9.71
C TYR A 53 -29.29 -3.01 9.05
N VAL A 54 -28.90 -2.84 7.77
CA VAL A 54 -29.16 -1.61 7.02
C VAL A 54 -30.66 -1.33 6.87
N GLU A 55 -31.49 -2.36 6.68
CA GLU A 55 -32.95 -2.23 6.61
C GLU A 55 -33.54 -1.68 7.90
N SER A 56 -32.95 -1.97 9.05
CA SER A 56 -33.36 -1.45 10.36
C SER A 56 -32.99 0.02 10.60
N LEU A 57 -32.11 0.60 9.76
CA LEU A 57 -31.65 1.98 9.87
C LEU A 57 -32.64 3.00 9.26
N SER A 58 -32.21 4.25 9.17
CA SER A 58 -33.04 5.35 8.66
C SER A 58 -33.45 5.17 7.19
N ALA A 59 -34.49 5.92 6.78
CA ALA A 59 -34.95 5.94 5.39
C ALA A 59 -33.81 6.33 4.39
N TYR A 60 -32.86 7.17 4.81
CA TYR A 60 -31.70 7.53 4.01
C TYR A 60 -30.79 6.31 3.77
N ALA A 61 -30.47 5.56 4.82
CA ALA A 61 -29.66 4.34 4.71
C ALA A 61 -30.32 3.28 3.82
N ARG A 62 -31.66 3.19 3.87
CA ARG A 62 -32.44 2.27 3.02
C ARG A 62 -32.34 2.54 1.52
N GLN A 63 -31.97 3.74 1.11
CA GLN A 63 -31.71 4.03 -0.32
C GLN A 63 -30.57 3.19 -0.90
N PHE A 64 -29.63 2.78 -0.07
CA PHE A 64 -28.52 1.91 -0.47
C PHE A 64 -28.91 0.42 -0.55
N LEU A 65 -30.02 0.02 0.03
CA LEU A 65 -30.51 -1.37 -0.02
C LEU A 65 -30.83 -1.83 -1.44
N SER A 66 -31.28 -0.94 -2.30
CA SER A 66 -31.57 -1.25 -3.72
C SER A 66 -30.30 -1.66 -4.49
N LEU A 67 -29.11 -1.33 -3.95
CA LEU A 67 -27.81 -1.68 -4.50
C LEU A 67 -27.22 -2.97 -3.90
N MET A 68 -27.84 -3.48 -2.82
CA MET A 68 -27.40 -4.72 -2.17
C MET A 68 -28.19 -5.91 -2.73
N GLU A 69 -27.48 -6.83 -3.34
CA GLU A 69 -28.07 -8.07 -3.84
C GLU A 69 -28.61 -8.91 -2.66
N LYS A 70 -29.83 -9.37 -2.79
CA LYS A 70 -30.40 -10.31 -1.82
C LYS A 70 -29.85 -11.70 -2.12
N PRO A 71 -29.25 -12.38 -1.09
CA PRO A 71 -28.80 -13.75 -1.27
C PRO A 71 -29.96 -14.69 -1.69
N ASP A 72 -29.67 -15.66 -2.56
CA ASP A 72 -30.62 -16.69 -2.93
C ASP A 72 -30.71 -17.76 -1.83
N VAL A 73 -31.58 -17.50 -0.88
CA VAL A 73 -31.81 -18.34 0.29
C VAL A 73 -33.30 -18.32 0.67
N ASP A 74 -33.86 -19.48 1.03
CA ASP A 74 -35.27 -19.56 1.40
C ASP A 74 -35.51 -18.86 2.75
N HIS A 75 -34.69 -19.16 3.73
CA HIS A 75 -34.87 -18.64 5.08
C HIS A 75 -33.57 -18.69 5.90
N ILE A 76 -33.30 -17.64 6.67
CA ILE A 76 -32.23 -17.61 7.66
C ILE A 76 -32.74 -16.97 8.94
N GLU A 77 -32.58 -17.67 10.05
CA GLU A 77 -32.89 -17.19 11.40
C GLU A 77 -31.65 -17.08 12.27
N GLY A 78 -31.75 -16.26 13.31
CA GLY A 78 -30.71 -16.13 14.33
C GLY A 78 -29.50 -15.31 13.95
N LEU A 79 -29.53 -14.57 12.84
CA LEU A 79 -28.45 -13.68 12.45
C LEU A 79 -28.29 -12.51 13.42
N SER A 80 -27.05 -12.17 13.73
CA SER A 80 -26.64 -10.94 14.40
C SER A 80 -26.19 -9.90 13.38
N PRO A 81 -26.04 -8.61 13.77
CA PRO A 81 -25.34 -7.65 12.93
C PRO A 81 -23.98 -8.21 12.52
N ALA A 82 -23.67 -8.14 11.23
CA ALA A 82 -22.49 -8.77 10.67
C ALA A 82 -21.40 -7.76 10.32
N ILE A 83 -20.16 -8.10 10.61
CA ILE A 83 -18.96 -7.33 10.23
C ILE A 83 -18.05 -8.25 9.42
N SER A 84 -17.71 -7.81 8.22
CA SER A 84 -16.78 -8.50 7.34
C SER A 84 -15.34 -7.99 7.52
N ILE A 85 -14.40 -8.91 7.60
CA ILE A 85 -12.96 -8.62 7.61
C ILE A 85 -12.32 -9.37 6.46
N GLU A 86 -12.30 -8.73 5.29
CA GLU A 86 -11.76 -9.29 4.05
C GLU A 86 -10.34 -8.81 3.77
N GLN A 87 -9.66 -9.49 2.86
CA GLN A 87 -8.27 -9.18 2.46
C GLN A 87 -8.14 -8.01 1.47
N LYS A 88 -9.23 -7.38 1.09
CA LYS A 88 -9.19 -6.26 0.14
C LYS A 88 -8.39 -5.08 0.70
N SER A 89 -7.59 -4.44 -0.15
CA SER A 89 -6.82 -3.26 0.21
C SER A 89 -7.71 -2.19 0.85
N THR A 90 -7.26 -1.62 1.94
CA THR A 90 -8.05 -0.73 2.77
C THR A 90 -8.27 0.65 2.20
N SER A 91 -7.35 1.16 1.41
CA SER A 91 -7.41 2.52 0.90
C SER A 91 -6.36 2.74 -0.18
N HIS A 92 -6.77 3.37 -1.26
CA HIS A 92 -5.87 3.92 -2.26
C HIS A 92 -5.50 5.39 -1.97
N ASN A 93 -5.81 5.87 -0.77
CA ASN A 93 -5.48 7.22 -0.36
C ASN A 93 -4.00 7.27 0.09
N PRO A 94 -3.13 8.01 -0.63
CA PRO A 94 -1.71 8.08 -0.31
C PRO A 94 -1.42 8.74 1.06
N ARG A 95 -2.40 9.39 1.66
CA ARG A 95 -2.32 9.99 3.00
C ARG A 95 -2.68 9.03 4.13
N SER A 96 -3.18 7.83 3.82
CA SER A 96 -3.48 6.83 4.84
C SER A 96 -2.22 6.10 5.28
N THR A 97 -2.02 6.03 6.59
CA THR A 97 -0.93 5.28 7.23
C THR A 97 -1.50 4.28 8.23
N VAL A 98 -0.67 3.35 8.69
CA VAL A 98 -1.06 2.42 9.77
C VAL A 98 -1.56 3.21 10.99
N GLY A 99 -0.87 4.29 11.37
CA GLY A 99 -1.28 5.13 12.49
C GLY A 99 -2.65 5.78 12.31
N THR A 100 -2.99 6.24 11.11
CA THR A 100 -4.30 6.88 10.86
C THR A 100 -5.43 5.86 10.76
N VAL A 101 -5.20 4.72 10.13
CA VAL A 101 -6.21 3.66 9.98
C VAL A 101 -6.58 3.04 11.33
N THR A 102 -5.61 2.93 12.23
CA THR A 102 -5.82 2.40 13.59
C THR A 102 -6.30 3.44 14.60
N GLU A 103 -6.44 4.69 14.18
CA GLU A 103 -6.76 5.84 15.04
C GLU A 103 -5.70 6.15 16.10
N ILE A 104 -4.61 5.41 16.16
CA ILE A 104 -3.51 5.67 17.11
C ILE A 104 -2.93 7.06 16.89
N HIS A 105 -2.83 7.50 15.63
CA HIS A 105 -2.34 8.82 15.29
C HIS A 105 -3.18 9.95 15.92
N ASP A 106 -4.48 9.77 16.05
CA ASP A 106 -5.36 10.76 16.69
C ASP A 106 -5.05 10.92 18.19
N TYR A 107 -4.79 9.79 18.86
CA TYR A 107 -4.35 9.82 20.26
C TYR A 107 -2.94 10.38 20.44
N LEU A 108 -2.03 10.10 19.48
CA LEU A 108 -0.69 10.68 19.48
C LEU A 108 -0.73 12.20 19.29
N ARG A 109 -1.55 12.69 18.37
CA ARG A 109 -1.74 14.13 18.18
C ARG A 109 -2.23 14.80 19.46
N LEU A 110 -3.21 14.21 20.11
CA LEU A 110 -3.74 14.69 21.38
C LEU A 110 -2.68 14.66 22.48
N LEU A 111 -1.91 13.58 22.58
CA LEU A 111 -0.84 13.44 23.57
C LEU A 111 0.24 14.52 23.40
N PHE A 112 0.75 14.70 22.18
CA PHE A 112 1.77 15.72 21.91
C PHE A 112 1.25 17.15 22.09
N ALA A 113 -0.02 17.40 21.78
CA ALA A 113 -0.64 18.70 22.01
C ALA A 113 -0.80 19.03 23.50
N ARG A 114 -1.08 18.03 24.34
CA ARG A 114 -1.38 18.24 25.76
C ARG A 114 -0.16 18.19 26.66
N VAL A 115 0.79 17.31 26.38
CA VAL A 115 1.96 17.07 27.26
C VAL A 115 3.31 17.23 26.55
N GLY A 116 3.32 17.49 25.24
CA GLY A 116 4.55 17.74 24.48
C GLY A 116 5.24 19.02 24.90
N GLU A 117 6.56 19.03 24.82
CA GLU A 117 7.41 20.19 25.06
C GLU A 117 7.86 20.78 23.73
N PRO A 118 7.36 21.98 23.36
CA PRO A 118 7.81 22.65 22.15
C PRO A 118 9.22 23.22 22.34
N ARG A 119 10.05 23.10 21.32
CA ARG A 119 11.43 23.61 21.30
C ARG A 119 11.66 24.47 20.06
N CYS A 120 12.60 25.40 20.19
CA CYS A 120 13.01 26.25 19.06
C CYS A 120 13.80 25.41 18.04
N PRO A 121 13.40 25.42 16.74
CA PRO A 121 14.11 24.69 15.69
C PRO A 121 15.59 25.12 15.50
N GLU A 122 15.91 26.37 15.82
CA GLU A 122 17.26 26.93 15.59
C GLU A 122 18.16 26.84 16.83
N HIS A 123 17.58 27.00 18.01
CA HIS A 123 18.36 27.09 19.28
C HIS A 123 18.22 25.87 20.17
N ASP A 124 17.32 24.97 19.85
CA ASP A 124 17.01 23.76 20.62
C ASP A 124 16.78 24.02 22.12
N VAL A 125 16.14 25.14 22.44
CA VAL A 125 15.74 25.49 23.80
C VAL A 125 14.23 25.32 23.96
N PRO A 126 13.74 24.92 25.16
CA PRO A 126 12.31 24.84 25.40
C PRO A 126 11.62 26.19 25.20
N LEU A 127 10.46 26.16 24.58
CA LEU A 127 9.60 27.33 24.44
C LEU A 127 8.68 27.38 25.66
N ALA A 128 8.59 28.53 26.30
CA ALA A 128 7.75 28.72 27.49
C ALA A 128 6.82 29.91 27.29
N ALA A 129 5.57 29.74 27.71
CA ALA A 129 4.65 30.87 27.86
C ALA A 129 5.03 31.67 29.10
N GLN A 130 5.13 32.99 28.96
CA GLN A 130 5.46 33.88 30.06
C GLN A 130 4.17 34.50 30.60
N THR A 131 4.06 34.59 31.92
CA THR A 131 2.99 35.36 32.58
C THR A 131 3.31 36.85 32.57
N ILE A 132 2.29 37.68 32.66
CA ILE A 132 2.48 39.14 32.73
C ILE A 132 3.37 39.50 33.93
N SER A 133 3.20 38.84 35.08
CA SER A 133 4.07 39.03 36.27
C SER A 133 5.54 38.77 35.97
N GLN A 134 5.83 37.69 35.25
CA GLN A 134 7.20 37.35 34.83
C GLN A 134 7.81 38.40 33.87
N MET A 135 6.97 38.93 32.96
CA MET A 135 7.40 39.97 32.02
C MET A 135 7.75 41.24 32.76
N VAL A 136 6.90 41.64 33.71
CA VAL A 136 7.13 42.82 34.54
C VAL A 136 8.42 42.69 35.39
N ASP A 137 8.57 41.54 36.03
CA ASP A 137 9.75 41.26 36.87
C ASP A 137 11.03 41.36 36.02
N ARG A 138 11.05 40.79 34.84
CA ARG A 138 12.19 40.87 33.92
C ARG A 138 12.54 42.28 33.48
N VAL A 139 11.55 43.13 33.22
CA VAL A 139 11.76 44.54 32.86
C VAL A 139 12.32 45.30 34.04
N LEU A 140 11.84 45.02 35.26
CA LEU A 140 12.32 45.70 36.45
C LEU A 140 13.73 45.29 36.88
N GLU A 141 14.29 44.23 36.33
CA GLU A 141 15.71 43.84 36.46
C GLU A 141 16.66 44.76 35.68
N GLU A 142 16.16 45.53 34.73
CA GLU A 142 16.96 46.51 33.99
C GLU A 142 17.40 47.66 34.89
N PRO A 143 18.51 48.33 34.56
CA PRO A 143 19.03 49.43 35.39
C PRO A 143 18.01 50.55 35.62
N GLU A 144 17.91 50.98 36.86
CA GLU A 144 17.02 52.06 37.27
C GLU A 144 17.36 53.37 36.49
N GLY A 145 16.32 54.02 35.97
CA GLY A 145 16.45 55.23 35.13
C GLY A 145 16.66 54.97 33.65
N LYS A 146 16.82 53.73 33.22
CA LYS A 146 16.89 53.38 31.80
C LYS A 146 15.56 53.71 31.11
N ARG A 147 15.64 54.35 29.97
CA ARG A 147 14.44 54.73 29.16
C ARG A 147 14.09 53.65 28.20
N LEU A 148 12.93 53.03 28.40
CA LEU A 148 12.44 51.93 27.60
C LEU A 148 11.07 52.24 27.00
N MET A 149 10.76 51.58 25.86
CA MET A 149 9.42 51.56 25.26
C MET A 149 8.90 50.15 25.11
N LEU A 150 7.57 50.03 25.31
CA LEU A 150 6.86 48.80 25.12
C LEU A 150 6.15 48.83 23.77
N LEU A 151 6.47 47.89 22.93
CA LEU A 151 5.96 47.76 21.56
C LEU A 151 5.04 46.54 21.40
N ALA A 152 3.95 46.69 20.67
CA ALA A 152 3.08 45.61 20.25
C ALA A 152 3.18 45.40 18.74
N PRO A 153 3.75 44.31 18.26
CA PRO A 153 3.85 44.02 16.82
C PRO A 153 2.49 43.60 16.26
N VAL A 154 1.92 44.42 15.41
CA VAL A 154 0.61 44.17 14.75
C VAL A 154 0.74 43.68 13.32
N VAL A 155 1.85 44.02 12.66
CA VAL A 155 2.23 43.48 11.35
C VAL A 155 3.68 43.07 11.39
N LYS A 156 3.99 41.84 10.98
CA LYS A 156 5.35 41.34 10.90
C LYS A 156 5.60 40.78 9.52
N ASP A 157 6.51 41.42 8.78
CA ASP A 157 7.01 40.99 7.46
C ASP A 157 5.90 40.65 6.44
N ARG A 158 4.88 41.53 6.36
CA ARG A 158 3.75 41.37 5.43
C ARG A 158 3.70 42.46 4.38
N LYS A 159 3.39 42.07 3.16
CA LYS A 159 3.16 42.99 2.04
C LYS A 159 1.84 43.73 2.21
N GLY A 160 1.79 44.99 1.81
CA GLY A 160 0.59 45.79 1.80
C GLY A 160 0.80 47.22 2.24
N GLU A 161 -0.13 48.12 1.92
CA GLU A 161 -0.10 49.55 2.32
C GLU A 161 -0.59 49.74 3.76
N HIS A 162 -1.32 48.79 4.32
CA HIS A 162 -1.85 48.76 5.69
C HIS A 162 -2.62 50.03 6.15
N VAL A 163 -3.19 50.80 5.21
CA VAL A 163 -3.84 52.09 5.46
C VAL A 163 -4.97 51.97 6.49
N LYS A 164 -5.86 50.96 6.30
CA LYS A 164 -6.98 50.72 7.25
C LYS A 164 -6.50 50.42 8.67
N LEU A 165 -5.42 49.63 8.79
CA LEU A 165 -4.87 49.26 10.09
C LEU A 165 -4.32 50.50 10.81
N LEU A 166 -3.58 51.37 10.09
CA LEU A 166 -3.03 52.61 10.64
C LEU A 166 -4.14 53.58 11.05
N GLU A 167 -5.19 53.72 10.24
CA GLU A 167 -6.39 54.50 10.59
C GLU A 167 -7.09 53.96 11.87
N ASN A 168 -7.26 52.66 11.98
CA ASN A 168 -7.88 52.04 13.13
C ASN A 168 -7.03 52.22 14.40
N LEU A 169 -5.73 52.14 14.30
CA LEU A 169 -4.82 52.40 15.44
C LEU A 169 -4.90 53.85 15.91
N THR A 170 -4.97 54.81 14.98
CA THR A 170 -5.15 56.22 15.29
C THR A 170 -6.52 56.47 15.95
N ALA A 171 -7.58 55.85 15.45
CA ALA A 171 -8.92 55.91 16.03
C ALA A 171 -9.00 55.31 17.43
N SER A 172 -8.19 54.34 17.73
CA SER A 172 -8.08 53.68 19.06
C SER A 172 -7.24 54.48 20.04
N GLY A 173 -6.68 55.60 19.65
CA GLY A 173 -5.96 56.55 20.52
C GLY A 173 -4.47 56.31 20.62
N TYR A 174 -3.86 55.42 19.81
CA TYR A 174 -2.41 55.27 19.77
C TYR A 174 -1.76 56.42 19.02
N LEU A 175 -0.66 56.98 19.58
CA LEU A 175 -0.03 58.15 19.04
C LEU A 175 1.15 57.83 18.12
N ARG A 176 1.85 56.73 18.36
CA ARG A 176 3.11 56.41 17.67
C ARG A 176 3.20 54.94 17.35
N ALA A 177 3.93 54.60 16.30
CA ALA A 177 4.32 53.27 15.90
C ALA A 177 5.74 53.29 15.36
N ARG A 178 6.42 52.15 15.52
CA ARG A 178 7.67 51.89 14.84
C ARG A 178 7.35 51.11 13.55
N ILE A 179 7.61 51.77 12.43
CA ILE A 179 7.35 51.16 11.11
C ILE A 179 8.70 50.95 10.43
N ASP A 180 8.99 49.70 10.06
CA ASP A 180 10.25 49.28 9.42
C ASP A 180 11.53 49.78 10.17
N GLY A 181 11.46 49.79 11.50
CA GLY A 181 12.53 50.21 12.42
C GLY A 181 12.55 51.71 12.77
N GLU A 182 11.72 52.54 12.14
CA GLU A 182 11.66 53.99 12.42
C GLU A 182 10.39 54.37 13.19
N ILE A 183 10.55 55.19 14.21
CA ILE A 183 9.41 55.68 15.01
C ILE A 183 8.72 56.80 14.25
N CYS A 184 7.42 56.61 14.03
CA CYS A 184 6.57 57.55 13.27
C CYS A 184 5.38 57.98 14.12
N ASP A 185 4.89 59.21 13.86
CA ASP A 185 3.62 59.68 14.43
C ASP A 185 2.45 59.12 13.60
N LEU A 186 1.46 58.48 14.24
CA LEU A 186 0.31 57.88 13.58
C LEU A 186 -0.69 58.94 13.03
N SER A 187 -0.56 60.23 13.40
CA SER A 187 -1.36 61.31 12.81
C SER A 187 -0.94 61.64 11.36
N ASP A 188 0.33 61.36 11.00
CA ASP A 188 0.87 61.52 9.66
C ASP A 188 1.77 60.34 9.31
N PRO A 189 1.18 59.12 9.10
CA PRO A 189 1.94 57.91 8.84
C PRO A 189 2.61 57.95 7.47
N PRO A 190 3.81 57.36 7.29
CA PRO A 190 4.47 57.27 6.01
C PRO A 190 3.66 56.41 5.04
N ALA A 191 3.69 56.75 3.75
CA ALA A 191 3.07 55.93 2.71
C ALA A 191 3.88 54.63 2.55
N LEU A 192 3.23 53.47 2.70
CA LEU A 192 3.86 52.14 2.60
C LEU A 192 3.69 51.61 1.17
N GLU A 193 4.72 50.95 0.65
CA GLU A 193 4.69 50.35 -0.68
C GLU A 193 3.99 48.98 -0.68
N LEU A 194 2.96 48.85 -1.54
CA LEU A 194 2.13 47.65 -1.66
C LEU A 194 2.91 46.35 -1.86
N GLN A 195 4.01 46.39 -2.59
CA GLN A 195 4.80 45.22 -2.98
C GLN A 195 5.95 44.88 -2.00
N LYS A 196 6.24 45.77 -1.07
CA LYS A 196 7.25 45.54 -0.05
C LYS A 196 6.64 44.94 1.22
N LYS A 197 7.44 44.18 1.92
CA LYS A 197 7.10 43.67 3.24
C LYS A 197 7.38 44.73 4.29
N HIS A 198 6.42 44.92 5.17
CA HIS A 198 6.50 45.89 6.24
C HIS A 198 6.31 45.24 7.61
N THR A 199 6.93 45.84 8.63
CA THR A 199 6.74 45.51 10.04
C THR A 199 6.24 46.74 10.76
N ILE A 200 5.09 46.60 11.44
CA ILE A 200 4.46 47.67 12.19
C ILE A 200 4.33 47.27 13.65
N GLU A 201 4.93 48.05 14.54
CA GLU A 201 4.92 47.82 15.97
C GLU A 201 4.38 49.09 16.66
N VAL A 202 3.25 48.96 17.40
CA VAL A 202 2.61 50.05 18.09
C VAL A 202 3.34 50.36 19.38
N VAL A 203 3.66 51.63 19.64
CA VAL A 203 4.22 52.08 20.92
C VAL A 203 3.08 52.16 21.93
N VAL A 204 3.02 51.18 22.83
CA VAL A 204 1.97 51.09 23.87
C VAL A 204 2.31 51.94 25.08
N ASP A 205 3.57 51.92 25.53
CA ASP A 205 4.04 52.68 26.67
C ASP A 205 5.50 53.11 26.52
N ARG A 206 5.86 54.21 27.15
CA ARG A 206 7.22 54.75 27.25
C ARG A 206 7.48 55.09 28.70
N PHE A 207 8.53 54.57 29.28
CA PHE A 207 8.81 54.68 30.71
C PHE A 207 10.30 54.69 31.07
N LYS A 208 10.60 55.20 32.21
CA LYS A 208 11.91 55.01 32.87
C LYS A 208 11.76 53.90 33.93
N VAL A 209 12.74 53.00 33.96
CA VAL A 209 12.70 51.86 34.92
C VAL A 209 12.76 52.40 36.37
N ARG A 210 11.71 52.06 37.14
CA ARG A 210 11.57 52.39 38.54
C ARG A 210 10.84 51.26 39.26
N PRO A 211 11.17 50.96 40.54
CA PRO A 211 10.56 49.86 41.29
C PRO A 211 9.02 49.96 41.48
N ASP A 212 8.46 51.19 41.38
CA ASP A 212 7.06 51.49 41.59
C ASP A 212 6.17 51.31 40.35
N LEU A 213 6.74 50.86 39.21
CA LEU A 213 6.04 50.77 37.92
C LEU A 213 5.31 49.42 37.71
N ALA A 214 5.36 48.50 38.64
CA ALA A 214 4.86 47.13 38.44
C ALA A 214 3.39 47.09 37.95
N THR A 215 2.49 47.83 38.58
CA THR A 215 1.07 47.87 38.21
C THR A 215 0.86 48.49 36.81
N ARG A 216 1.52 49.60 36.53
CA ARG A 216 1.44 50.32 35.24
C ARG A 216 1.99 49.42 34.11
N LEU A 217 3.13 48.74 34.35
CA LEU A 217 3.73 47.80 33.38
C LEU A 217 2.83 46.61 33.11
N ALA A 218 2.18 46.04 34.14
CA ALA A 218 1.23 44.95 34.01
C ALA A 218 0.06 45.31 33.08
N GLU A 219 -0.54 46.52 33.28
CA GLU A 219 -1.62 47.03 32.43
C GLU A 219 -1.14 47.29 30.98
N SER A 220 0.06 47.86 30.85
CA SER A 220 0.65 48.08 29.51
C SER A 220 0.97 46.79 28.78
N PHE A 221 1.49 45.76 29.47
CA PHE A 221 1.71 44.43 28.90
C PHE A 221 0.40 43.77 28.49
N GLU A 222 -0.64 43.85 29.31
CA GLU A 222 -1.95 43.31 28.98
C GLU A 222 -2.48 43.93 27.68
N THR A 223 -2.40 45.27 27.55
CA THR A 223 -2.79 45.98 26.34
C THR A 223 -1.96 45.61 25.11
N ALA A 224 -0.64 45.49 25.28
CA ALA A 224 0.27 45.10 24.19
C ALA A 224 0.02 43.69 23.69
N LEU A 225 -0.18 42.73 24.61
CA LEU A 225 -0.47 41.33 24.28
C LEU A 225 -1.83 41.14 23.60
N GLU A 226 -2.85 41.87 24.06
CA GLU A 226 -4.18 41.86 23.45
C GLU A 226 -4.13 42.44 22.03
N LEU A 227 -3.41 43.54 21.81
CA LEU A 227 -3.27 44.23 20.51
C LEU A 227 -2.50 43.41 19.50
N SER A 228 -1.42 42.73 19.92
CA SER A 228 -0.55 41.93 19.07
C SER A 228 -1.05 40.48 18.91
N GLY A 229 -1.94 40.00 19.75
CA GLY A 229 -2.37 38.62 19.88
C GLY A 229 -1.55 37.78 20.84
N SER A 230 -0.32 38.09 21.16
CA SER A 230 0.51 37.34 22.11
C SER A 230 1.92 37.86 22.36
N THR A 231 2.38 38.86 21.67
CA THR A 231 3.80 39.30 21.72
C THR A 231 3.95 40.72 22.22
N ALA A 232 4.95 40.98 23.04
CA ALA A 232 5.34 42.30 23.50
C ALA A 232 6.86 42.47 23.40
N ILE A 233 7.32 43.64 22.98
CA ILE A 233 8.76 43.91 22.79
C ILE A 233 9.13 45.09 23.66
N ILE A 234 10.24 44.97 24.39
CA ILE A 234 10.87 46.07 25.11
C ILE A 234 12.12 46.50 24.33
N ALA A 235 12.12 47.74 23.91
CA ALA A 235 13.22 48.37 23.20
C ALA A 235 13.82 49.54 23.98
N ASP A 236 15.14 49.74 23.84
CA ASP A 236 15.85 50.87 24.44
C ASP A 236 15.57 52.13 23.60
N MET A 237 15.17 53.22 24.26
CA MET A 237 14.88 54.47 23.60
C MET A 237 16.13 55.28 23.25
N ASP A 238 17.22 55.03 23.95
CA ASP A 238 18.48 55.81 23.81
C ASP A 238 19.49 55.10 22.91
N ASP A 239 19.37 53.76 22.77
CA ASP A 239 20.27 52.95 21.91
C ASP A 239 19.46 52.00 20.99
N PRO A 240 19.23 52.43 19.72
CA PRO A 240 18.54 51.61 18.75
C PRO A 240 19.26 50.31 18.40
N THR A 241 20.53 50.17 18.77
CA THR A 241 21.33 48.95 18.47
C THR A 241 21.35 47.96 19.64
N ALA A 242 20.76 48.36 20.78
CA ALA A 242 20.66 47.49 21.95
C ALA A 242 19.73 46.28 21.63
N GLU A 243 20.05 45.13 22.22
CA GLU A 243 19.26 43.92 22.08
C GLU A 243 17.85 44.17 22.68
N GLU A 244 16.83 43.85 21.92
CA GLU A 244 15.45 43.98 22.36
C GLU A 244 15.03 42.75 23.20
N ILE A 245 14.19 42.97 24.16
CA ILE A 245 13.63 41.86 24.98
C ILE A 245 12.24 41.54 24.41
N VAL A 246 12.10 40.34 23.87
CA VAL A 246 10.84 39.83 23.32
C VAL A 246 10.16 38.95 24.37
N PHE A 247 8.91 39.28 24.66
CA PHE A 247 8.03 38.52 25.55
C PHE A 247 6.88 37.87 24.77
N SER A 248 6.41 36.74 25.22
CA SER A 248 5.24 36.12 24.64
C SER A 248 4.38 35.47 25.73
N SER A 249 3.08 35.68 25.64
CA SER A 249 2.10 34.92 26.39
C SER A 249 1.81 33.55 25.81
N SER A 250 2.30 33.30 24.62
CA SER A 250 2.35 31.97 23.98
C SER A 250 3.78 31.39 24.08
N PHE A 251 3.97 30.21 23.52
CA PHE A 251 5.30 29.57 23.50
C PHE A 251 6.27 30.34 22.59
N ALA A 252 7.35 30.90 23.15
CA ALA A 252 8.34 31.67 22.39
C ALA A 252 9.77 31.34 22.77
N CYS A 253 10.68 31.41 21.77
CA CYS A 253 12.11 31.29 21.99
C CYS A 253 12.69 32.62 22.51
N PRO A 254 13.45 32.61 23.63
CA PRO A 254 14.07 33.81 24.17
C PRO A 254 15.19 34.40 23.30
N HIS A 255 15.76 33.63 22.36
CA HIS A 255 16.88 34.07 21.52
C HIS A 255 16.46 34.64 20.16
N CYS A 256 15.51 34.04 19.46
CA CYS A 256 15.15 34.43 18.09
C CYS A 256 13.71 34.92 17.93
N GLY A 257 12.91 34.84 18.99
CA GLY A 257 11.49 35.24 18.91
C GLY A 257 10.60 34.24 18.15
N TYR A 258 11.11 33.08 17.77
CA TYR A 258 10.30 32.02 17.23
C TYR A 258 9.17 31.68 18.21
N SER A 259 7.93 31.69 17.78
CA SER A 259 6.79 31.46 18.65
C SER A 259 5.75 30.53 18.02
N LEU A 260 5.12 29.76 18.89
CA LEU A 260 3.91 29.00 18.58
C LEU A 260 2.74 29.62 19.35
N HIS A 261 1.62 29.86 18.66
CA HIS A 261 0.45 30.43 19.32
C HIS A 261 -0.15 29.47 20.34
N GLU A 262 -0.36 28.23 19.95
CA GLU A 262 -0.94 27.19 20.78
C GLU A 262 -0.59 25.81 20.24
N LEU A 263 -0.40 24.85 21.14
CA LEU A 263 -0.27 23.44 20.74
C LEU A 263 -1.65 22.84 20.61
N GLU A 264 -2.12 22.73 19.37
CA GLU A 264 -3.38 22.10 19.02
C GLU A 264 -3.16 20.75 18.35
N PRO A 265 -4.08 19.75 18.50
CA PRO A 265 -3.93 18.46 17.80
C PRO A 265 -3.80 18.58 16.29
N ARG A 266 -4.42 19.59 15.65
CA ARG A 266 -4.32 19.82 14.20
C ARG A 266 -2.90 20.14 13.72
N LEU A 267 -2.04 20.70 14.59
CA LEU A 267 -0.63 20.94 14.27
C LEU A 267 0.12 19.65 13.95
N PHE A 268 -0.30 18.54 14.51
CA PHE A 268 0.31 17.22 14.35
C PHE A 268 -0.39 16.36 13.27
N SER A 269 -1.33 16.93 12.55
CA SER A 269 -2.04 16.25 11.47
C SER A 269 -1.44 16.61 10.12
N PHE A 270 -0.94 15.62 9.40
CA PHE A 270 -0.49 15.81 8.01
C PHE A 270 -1.65 15.87 6.99
N ASN A 271 -2.87 15.62 7.43
CA ASN A 271 -4.10 15.78 6.64
C ASN A 271 -4.73 17.18 6.78
N ASN A 272 -4.17 18.01 7.63
CA ASN A 272 -4.63 19.38 7.84
C ASN A 272 -3.51 20.36 7.41
N PRO A 273 -3.84 21.43 6.68
CA PRO A 273 -2.85 22.44 6.26
C PRO A 273 -2.04 23.05 7.41
N ALA A 274 -2.61 23.09 8.61
CA ALA A 274 -1.90 23.59 9.79
C ALA A 274 -0.72 22.72 10.23
N GLY A 275 -0.75 21.42 9.94
CA GLY A 275 0.30 20.46 10.33
C GLY A 275 1.06 19.83 9.17
N ALA A 276 0.51 19.86 7.97
CA ALA A 276 1.13 19.27 6.79
C ALA A 276 2.40 20.01 6.35
N CYS A 277 3.42 19.27 5.95
CA CYS A 277 4.61 19.86 5.33
C CYS A 277 4.20 20.63 4.07
N PRO A 278 4.56 21.92 3.94
CA PRO A 278 4.11 22.74 2.82
C PRO A 278 4.73 22.32 1.47
N THR A 279 5.87 21.64 1.47
CA THR A 279 6.55 21.20 0.24
C THR A 279 5.88 19.97 -0.37
N CYS A 280 5.55 18.97 0.42
CA CYS A 280 4.91 17.73 -0.06
C CYS A 280 3.41 17.65 0.24
N ASP A 281 2.83 18.69 0.81
CA ASP A 281 1.41 18.74 1.21
C ASP A 281 0.97 17.54 2.07
N GLY A 282 1.85 17.10 2.97
CA GLY A 282 1.59 16.00 3.89
C GLY A 282 1.73 14.59 3.28
N LEU A 283 2.23 14.46 2.06
CA LEU A 283 2.43 13.17 1.40
C LEU A 283 3.70 12.46 1.87
N GLY A 284 4.69 13.19 2.37
CA GLY A 284 5.99 12.66 2.81
C GLY A 284 6.92 12.29 1.66
N VAL A 285 6.45 12.31 0.44
CA VAL A 285 7.19 11.97 -0.77
C VAL A 285 6.97 13.00 -1.85
N GLU A 286 7.97 13.14 -2.71
CA GLU A 286 7.91 13.95 -3.93
C GLU A 286 7.95 13.02 -5.14
N GLN A 287 7.09 13.28 -6.11
CA GLN A 287 7.13 12.61 -7.40
C GLN A 287 8.04 13.37 -8.35
N PHE A 288 8.91 12.67 -9.04
CA PHE A 288 9.79 13.24 -10.04
C PHE A 288 9.97 12.29 -11.21
N PHE A 289 10.27 12.84 -12.39
CA PHE A 289 10.64 12.02 -13.54
C PHE A 289 12.08 11.57 -13.38
N ASP A 290 12.27 10.25 -13.32
CA ASP A 290 13.55 9.65 -13.02
C ASP A 290 14.37 9.46 -14.32
N GLU A 291 15.54 10.05 -14.35
CA GLU A 291 16.51 9.93 -15.44
C GLU A 291 16.77 8.45 -15.80
N LYS A 292 16.92 7.60 -14.80
CA LYS A 292 17.20 6.16 -15.00
C LYS A 292 16.07 5.42 -15.70
N LYS A 293 14.83 5.88 -15.51
CA LYS A 293 13.66 5.31 -16.19
C LYS A 293 13.47 5.90 -17.58
N VAL A 294 13.84 7.14 -17.78
CA VAL A 294 13.71 7.84 -19.07
C VAL A 294 14.74 7.35 -20.06
N ILE A 295 15.99 7.19 -19.62
CA ILE A 295 17.05 6.61 -20.45
C ILE A 295 17.02 5.09 -20.30
N GLN A 296 16.42 4.42 -21.28
CA GLN A 296 16.24 2.98 -21.23
C GLN A 296 17.56 2.21 -21.38
N ASN A 297 18.45 2.73 -22.21
CA ASN A 297 19.75 2.09 -22.43
C ASN A 297 20.79 3.19 -22.76
N TYR A 298 21.82 3.27 -21.93
CA TYR A 298 22.92 4.25 -22.10
C TYR A 298 23.85 3.91 -23.29
N ASP A 299 23.83 2.67 -23.76
CA ASP A 299 24.65 2.22 -24.92
C ASP A 299 23.99 2.54 -26.28
N VAL A 300 22.78 3.05 -26.26
CA VAL A 300 22.00 3.44 -27.44
C VAL A 300 22.08 4.95 -27.64
N SER A 301 22.17 5.40 -28.90
CA SER A 301 22.15 6.81 -29.25
C SER A 301 20.73 7.42 -29.17
N LEU A 302 20.65 8.75 -29.06
CA LEU A 302 19.37 9.46 -29.10
C LEU A 302 18.60 9.19 -30.40
N ALA A 303 19.31 9.15 -31.53
CA ALA A 303 18.73 8.85 -32.84
C ALA A 303 18.14 7.45 -32.90
N SER A 304 18.72 6.49 -32.18
CA SER A 304 18.30 5.08 -32.18
C SER A 304 17.31 4.73 -31.06
N GLY A 305 16.93 5.69 -30.22
CA GLY A 305 15.90 5.50 -29.22
C GLY A 305 16.36 5.37 -27.77
N ALA A 306 17.45 6.05 -27.39
CA ALA A 306 17.89 6.13 -25.99
C ALA A 306 16.75 6.68 -25.08
N ILE A 307 15.96 7.61 -25.61
CA ILE A 307 14.75 8.14 -24.97
C ILE A 307 13.55 7.79 -25.85
N LYS A 308 12.66 6.96 -25.32
CA LYS A 308 11.44 6.53 -26.06
C LYS A 308 10.56 7.72 -26.42
N GLY A 309 10.17 7.81 -27.69
CA GLY A 309 9.37 8.91 -28.19
C GLY A 309 10.14 10.18 -28.58
N TRP A 310 11.47 10.18 -28.42
CA TRP A 310 12.39 11.25 -28.78
C TRP A 310 13.46 10.76 -29.79
N ASP A 311 13.13 9.77 -30.56
CA ASP A 311 13.99 9.20 -31.60
C ASP A 311 13.55 9.64 -33.02
N ARG A 312 14.19 9.11 -34.04
CA ARG A 312 13.91 9.42 -35.47
C ARG A 312 12.45 9.23 -35.89
N ARG A 313 11.70 8.39 -35.16
CA ARG A 313 10.27 8.14 -35.46
C ARG A 313 9.38 9.32 -35.04
N SER A 314 9.84 10.16 -34.13
CA SER A 314 9.13 11.36 -33.70
C SER A 314 9.69 12.61 -34.36
N PHE A 315 9.07 13.06 -35.41
CA PHE A 315 9.51 14.25 -36.16
C PHE A 315 9.66 15.49 -35.29
N TYR A 316 8.69 15.74 -34.42
CA TYR A 316 8.68 16.94 -33.58
C TYR A 316 9.78 16.92 -32.49
N TYR A 317 9.78 15.90 -31.67
CA TYR A 317 10.72 15.79 -30.53
C TYR A 317 12.17 15.55 -30.98
N PHE A 318 12.35 14.73 -31.99
CA PHE A 318 13.68 14.55 -32.56
C PHE A 318 14.22 15.81 -33.22
N GLY A 319 13.35 16.60 -33.85
CA GLY A 319 13.70 17.92 -34.38
C GLY A 319 14.19 18.89 -33.30
N LEU A 320 13.62 18.86 -32.11
CA LEU A 320 14.10 19.64 -30.96
C LEU A 320 15.51 19.18 -30.53
N LEU A 321 15.73 17.89 -30.41
CA LEU A 321 17.06 17.34 -30.06
C LEU A 321 18.11 17.66 -31.12
N LYS A 322 17.71 17.63 -32.39
CA LYS A 322 18.60 17.98 -33.50
C LYS A 322 19.05 19.44 -33.44
N ALA A 323 18.15 20.35 -33.11
CA ALA A 323 18.49 21.77 -32.93
C ALA A 323 19.45 21.97 -31.74
N VAL A 324 19.25 21.26 -30.64
CA VAL A 324 20.12 21.29 -29.46
C VAL A 324 21.51 20.73 -29.82
N ALA A 325 21.58 19.63 -30.54
CA ALA A 325 22.83 19.02 -30.98
C ALA A 325 23.63 19.92 -31.91
N GLU A 326 22.98 20.61 -32.85
CA GLU A 326 23.60 21.59 -33.74
C GLU A 326 24.13 22.82 -32.98
N HIS A 327 23.38 23.30 -32.00
CA HIS A 327 23.78 24.46 -31.18
C HIS A 327 25.04 24.16 -30.33
N TYR A 328 25.08 23.01 -29.67
CA TYR A 328 26.19 22.64 -28.78
C TYR A 328 27.32 21.84 -29.47
N GLY A 329 27.07 21.33 -30.66
CA GLY A 329 28.10 20.64 -31.46
C GLY A 329 28.36 19.20 -31.06
N PHE A 330 27.36 18.46 -30.63
CA PHE A 330 27.46 17.01 -30.37
C PHE A 330 26.67 16.20 -31.41
N ASP A 331 27.05 14.92 -31.57
CA ASP A 331 26.43 14.00 -32.53
C ASP A 331 25.32 13.16 -31.88
N LEU A 332 24.14 13.14 -32.51
CA LEU A 332 22.99 12.35 -32.08
C LEU A 332 23.15 10.84 -32.25
N GLU A 333 24.13 10.43 -33.06
CA GLU A 333 24.46 9.02 -33.26
C GLU A 333 25.41 8.46 -32.19
N THR A 334 25.98 9.28 -31.34
CA THR A 334 26.84 8.85 -30.23
C THR A 334 25.98 8.21 -29.15
N PRO A 335 26.33 7.01 -28.61
CA PRO A 335 25.64 6.43 -27.46
C PRO A 335 25.47 7.44 -26.31
N PHE A 336 24.29 7.52 -25.72
CA PHE A 336 23.95 8.53 -24.72
C PHE A 336 24.95 8.56 -23.55
N GLY A 337 25.38 7.38 -23.11
CA GLY A 337 26.36 7.25 -22.02
C GLY A 337 27.74 7.77 -22.33
N GLN A 338 28.09 7.89 -23.62
CA GLN A 338 29.38 8.41 -24.09
C GLN A 338 29.35 9.92 -24.32
N LEU A 339 28.18 10.55 -24.33
CA LEU A 339 28.09 11.99 -24.38
C LEU A 339 28.70 12.62 -23.13
N PRO A 340 29.39 13.78 -23.22
CA PRO A 340 29.83 14.51 -22.05
C PRO A 340 28.66 14.78 -21.09
N LYS A 341 28.86 14.63 -19.80
CA LYS A 341 27.82 14.83 -18.79
C LYS A 341 27.13 16.19 -18.89
N LYS A 342 27.85 17.22 -19.32
CA LYS A 342 27.30 18.54 -19.58
C LYS A 342 26.16 18.50 -20.59
N TYR A 343 26.32 17.78 -21.68
CA TYR A 343 25.29 17.66 -22.74
C TYR A 343 24.17 16.73 -22.31
N GLN A 344 24.45 15.66 -21.57
CA GLN A 344 23.43 14.82 -20.98
C GLN A 344 22.48 15.62 -20.08
N GLN A 345 23.03 16.50 -19.23
CA GLN A 345 22.23 17.36 -18.36
C GLN A 345 21.40 18.39 -19.12
N ILE A 346 21.95 18.94 -20.21
CA ILE A 346 21.19 19.87 -21.08
C ILE A 346 20.02 19.15 -21.74
N ILE A 347 20.23 17.96 -22.24
CA ILE A 347 19.16 17.15 -22.86
C ILE A 347 18.06 16.83 -21.85
N LEU A 348 18.41 16.47 -20.64
CA LEU A 348 17.46 16.06 -19.61
C LEU A 348 16.76 17.26 -18.93
N ASN A 349 17.52 18.28 -18.55
CA ASN A 349 17.02 19.36 -17.68
C ASN A 349 16.83 20.71 -18.39
N GLY A 350 17.27 20.82 -19.63
CA GLY A 350 17.12 22.05 -20.41
C GLY A 350 18.38 22.91 -20.53
N SER A 351 18.33 23.89 -21.41
CA SER A 351 19.43 24.81 -21.71
C SER A 351 19.32 26.10 -20.89
N LYS A 352 20.47 26.73 -20.62
CA LYS A 352 20.55 28.08 -20.07
C LYS A 352 20.62 29.15 -21.15
N GLU A 353 20.93 28.73 -22.38
CA GLU A 353 21.09 29.59 -23.55
C GLU A 353 19.90 29.44 -24.49
N GLU A 354 19.50 30.51 -25.16
CA GLU A 354 18.47 30.45 -26.20
C GLU A 354 18.99 29.71 -27.43
N ILE A 355 18.20 28.76 -27.91
CA ILE A 355 18.51 27.94 -29.08
C ILE A 355 17.51 28.24 -30.18
N GLU A 356 17.98 28.27 -31.42
CA GLU A 356 17.12 28.49 -32.58
C GLU A 356 16.46 27.15 -33.01
N PHE A 357 15.14 27.11 -32.91
CA PHE A 357 14.33 25.96 -33.32
C PHE A 357 13.58 26.27 -34.61
N VAL A 358 13.42 25.27 -35.45
CA VAL A 358 12.64 25.36 -36.70
C VAL A 358 11.31 24.63 -36.52
N TYR A 359 10.22 25.38 -36.64
CA TYR A 359 8.86 24.86 -36.59
C TYR A 359 8.22 24.92 -37.96
N VAL A 360 7.28 24.00 -38.22
CA VAL A 360 6.45 24.03 -39.42
C VAL A 360 5.08 24.57 -39.01
N ASN A 361 4.65 25.69 -39.66
CA ASN A 361 3.33 26.25 -39.40
C ASN A 361 2.22 25.45 -40.12
N ASP A 362 0.95 25.80 -39.88
CA ASP A 362 -0.22 25.16 -40.49
C ASP A 362 -0.26 25.26 -41.99
N ARG A 363 0.52 26.17 -42.62
CA ARG A 363 0.66 26.38 -44.05
C ARG A 363 1.84 25.60 -44.65
N GLY A 364 2.61 24.87 -43.83
CA GLY A 364 3.79 24.11 -44.25
C GLY A 364 5.09 24.95 -44.34
N ASP A 365 5.08 26.20 -43.93
CA ASP A 365 6.27 27.07 -43.96
C ASP A 365 7.14 26.83 -42.75
N LYS A 366 8.44 26.89 -42.93
CA LYS A 366 9.41 26.74 -41.85
C LYS A 366 9.60 28.10 -41.15
N VAL A 367 9.25 28.12 -39.84
CA VAL A 367 9.41 29.34 -39.01
C VAL A 367 10.50 29.08 -37.98
N LYS A 368 11.45 30.03 -37.90
CA LYS A 368 12.52 29.98 -36.91
C LYS A 368 12.13 30.74 -35.64
N ARG A 369 12.31 30.15 -34.48
CA ARG A 369 12.09 30.80 -33.17
C ARG A 369 13.26 30.51 -32.23
N LYS A 370 13.65 31.51 -31.47
CA LYS A 370 14.67 31.39 -30.42
C LYS A 370 14.00 31.31 -29.05
N HIS A 371 14.29 30.26 -28.33
CA HIS A 371 13.86 30.12 -26.93
C HIS A 371 14.76 29.14 -26.21
N LEU A 372 14.63 29.02 -24.90
CA LEU A 372 15.31 28.02 -24.08
C LEU A 372 14.78 26.62 -24.40
N PHE A 373 15.67 25.64 -24.42
CA PHE A 373 15.29 24.24 -24.49
C PHE A 373 14.76 23.83 -23.12
N GLU A 374 13.54 23.32 -23.07
CA GLU A 374 12.84 22.94 -21.84
C GLU A 374 13.51 21.76 -21.12
N GLY A 375 14.08 20.83 -21.86
CA GLY A 375 14.59 19.56 -21.35
C GLY A 375 13.54 18.44 -21.37
N VAL A 376 14.02 17.23 -21.56
CA VAL A 376 13.13 16.04 -21.69
C VAL A 376 12.31 15.81 -20.41
N LEU A 377 12.94 15.87 -19.23
CA LEU A 377 12.27 15.64 -17.96
C LEU A 377 11.21 16.70 -17.66
N ASN A 378 11.53 17.96 -17.90
CA ASN A 378 10.57 19.07 -17.70
C ASN A 378 9.42 19.01 -18.70
N ASN A 379 9.70 18.62 -19.94
CA ASN A 379 8.67 18.39 -20.95
C ASN A 379 7.70 17.29 -20.54
N MET A 380 8.22 16.15 -20.08
CA MET A 380 7.41 15.04 -19.60
C MET A 380 6.56 15.45 -18.39
N ALA A 381 7.14 16.19 -17.43
CA ALA A 381 6.42 16.68 -16.26
C ALA A 381 5.28 17.63 -16.61
N ARG A 382 5.53 18.58 -17.53
CA ARG A 382 4.50 19.49 -18.04
C ARG A 382 3.38 18.74 -18.76
N ARG A 383 3.72 17.85 -19.68
CA ARG A 383 2.74 17.02 -20.41
C ARG A 383 1.89 16.18 -19.49
N TYR A 384 2.47 15.60 -18.45
CA TYR A 384 1.76 14.80 -17.46
C TYR A 384 0.67 15.62 -16.72
N LYS A 385 0.99 16.89 -16.42
CA LYS A 385 0.03 17.80 -15.75
C LYS A 385 -1.06 18.31 -16.69
N GLU A 386 -0.70 18.65 -17.94
CA GLU A 386 -1.59 19.33 -18.89
C GLU A 386 -2.45 18.38 -19.72
N THR A 387 -2.11 17.10 -19.84
CA THR A 387 -2.85 16.16 -20.69
C THR A 387 -4.24 15.85 -20.15
N GLU A 388 -5.24 15.87 -21.02
CA GLU A 388 -6.58 15.36 -20.75
C GLU A 388 -6.72 13.87 -21.13
N SER A 389 -5.74 13.30 -21.83
CA SER A 389 -5.74 11.91 -22.25
C SER A 389 -5.23 10.98 -21.15
N ASN A 390 -6.07 10.07 -20.67
CA ASN A 390 -5.68 9.06 -19.68
C ASN A 390 -4.58 8.13 -20.19
N SER A 391 -4.58 7.77 -21.47
CA SER A 391 -3.55 6.92 -22.08
C SER A 391 -2.17 7.57 -22.08
N VAL A 392 -2.10 8.88 -22.37
CA VAL A 392 -0.84 9.65 -22.32
C VAL A 392 -0.35 9.76 -20.87
N ARG A 393 -1.26 10.00 -19.94
CA ARG A 393 -0.91 10.08 -18.52
C ARG A 393 -0.37 8.76 -17.98
N GLU A 394 -0.99 7.64 -18.34
CA GLU A 394 -0.52 6.30 -17.98
C GLU A 394 0.85 5.97 -18.57
N GLU A 395 1.10 6.36 -19.83
CA GLU A 395 2.40 6.15 -20.47
C GLU A 395 3.49 6.98 -19.80
N LEU A 396 3.24 8.24 -19.49
CA LEU A 396 4.18 9.12 -18.80
C LEU A 396 4.41 8.71 -17.34
N ALA A 397 3.40 8.16 -16.68
CA ALA A 397 3.52 7.69 -15.31
C ALA A 397 4.57 6.57 -15.12
N LYS A 398 4.90 5.84 -16.16
CA LYS A 398 5.95 4.80 -16.13
C LYS A 398 7.35 5.35 -15.83
N TYR A 399 7.59 6.63 -16.12
CA TYR A 399 8.88 7.30 -15.93
C TYR A 399 8.97 8.05 -14.59
N ILE A 400 7.89 8.05 -13.81
CA ILE A 400 7.84 8.71 -12.50
C ILE A 400 8.40 7.78 -11.43
N ASN A 401 9.21 8.35 -10.56
CA ASN A 401 9.65 7.72 -9.32
C ASN A 401 9.30 8.62 -8.14
N THR A 402 9.39 8.11 -6.94
CA THR A 402 9.15 8.85 -5.71
C THR A 402 10.42 8.85 -4.85
N ARG A 403 10.63 9.96 -4.16
CA ARG A 403 11.70 10.09 -3.16
C ARG A 403 11.11 10.69 -1.89
N PRO A 404 11.73 10.49 -0.72
CA PRO A 404 11.34 11.21 0.47
C PRO A 404 11.40 12.72 0.23
N CYS A 405 10.42 13.45 0.77
CA CYS A 405 10.41 14.91 0.70
C CYS A 405 11.69 15.50 1.32
N VAL A 406 12.35 16.39 0.61
CA VAL A 406 13.63 16.98 1.05
C VAL A 406 13.47 17.79 2.34
N GLU A 407 12.35 18.48 2.52
CA GLU A 407 12.13 19.33 3.68
C GLU A 407 11.75 18.53 4.94
N CYS A 408 10.79 17.64 4.82
CA CYS A 408 10.29 16.89 5.98
C CYS A 408 10.94 15.51 6.16
N GLU A 409 11.83 15.12 5.26
CA GLU A 409 12.52 13.81 5.28
C GLU A 409 11.57 12.61 5.42
N GLY A 410 10.38 12.73 4.85
CA GLY A 410 9.34 11.71 4.90
C GLY A 410 8.40 11.78 6.11
N SER A 411 8.60 12.70 7.03
CA SER A 411 7.77 12.83 8.24
C SER A 411 6.35 13.33 8.00
N ARG A 412 6.09 13.94 6.85
CA ARG A 412 4.81 14.54 6.42
C ARG A 412 4.40 15.81 7.17
N LEU A 413 5.07 16.14 8.27
CA LEU A 413 4.73 17.23 9.17
C LEU A 413 5.57 18.49 8.93
N ARG A 414 4.99 19.64 9.28
CA ARG A 414 5.70 20.91 9.32
C ARG A 414 6.84 20.89 10.31
N ARG A 415 7.79 21.80 10.13
CA ARG A 415 8.93 21.98 11.02
C ARG A 415 8.50 22.23 12.47
N GLU A 416 7.48 23.05 12.69
CA GLU A 416 6.93 23.38 14.01
C GLU A 416 6.45 22.12 14.76
N ALA A 417 5.75 21.24 14.07
CA ALA A 417 5.27 19.98 14.65
C ALA A 417 6.40 18.98 14.97
N ARG A 418 7.46 19.01 14.19
CA ARG A 418 8.63 18.13 14.41
C ARG A 418 9.50 18.54 15.59
N TYR A 419 9.37 19.75 16.07
CA TYR A 419 10.10 20.29 17.23
C TYR A 419 9.26 20.35 18.49
N VAL A 420 8.34 19.43 18.64
CA VAL A 420 7.60 19.16 19.89
C VAL A 420 8.01 17.78 20.37
N PHE A 421 8.54 17.68 21.59
CA PHE A 421 9.13 16.46 22.11
C PHE A 421 8.38 15.93 23.33
N LEU A 422 8.37 14.62 23.45
CA LEU A 422 7.91 13.87 24.60
C LEU A 422 9.03 12.91 24.97
N ASP A 423 9.64 13.12 26.14
CA ASP A 423 10.82 12.36 26.59
C ASP A 423 11.91 12.25 25.49
N LYS A 424 12.34 13.38 24.95
CA LYS A 424 13.35 13.53 23.89
C LYS A 424 12.95 12.92 22.52
N THR A 425 11.72 12.52 22.35
CA THR A 425 11.22 11.89 21.14
C THR A 425 10.09 12.71 20.53
N ASN A 426 10.17 13.04 19.25
CA ASN A 426 9.10 13.74 18.54
C ASN A 426 8.12 12.75 17.90
N LEU A 427 7.00 13.25 17.37
CA LEU A 427 5.97 12.41 16.76
C LEU A 427 6.49 11.59 15.56
N PRO A 428 7.27 12.15 14.62
CA PRO A 428 7.86 11.35 13.54
C PRO A 428 8.74 10.19 14.04
N MET A 429 9.55 10.41 15.08
CA MET A 429 10.40 9.35 15.66
C MET A 429 9.57 8.21 16.24
N VAL A 430 8.48 8.52 16.94
CA VAL A 430 7.54 7.51 17.46
C VAL A 430 6.89 6.75 16.33
N SER A 431 6.46 7.45 15.28
CA SER A 431 5.79 6.85 14.13
C SER A 431 6.70 5.93 13.30
N GLU A 432 8.00 6.18 13.29
CA GLU A 432 8.99 5.34 12.60
C GLU A 432 9.39 4.09 13.39
N LYS A 433 9.17 4.08 14.70
CA LYS A 433 9.40 2.88 15.51
C LYS A 433 8.49 1.74 15.07
N SER A 434 8.96 0.50 15.19
CA SER A 434 8.07 -0.65 15.05
C SER A 434 6.98 -0.60 16.14
N ILE A 435 5.84 -1.20 15.87
CA ILE A 435 4.72 -1.23 16.83
C ILE A 435 5.18 -1.83 18.18
N GLY A 436 6.01 -2.87 18.15
CA GLY A 436 6.59 -3.46 19.35
C GLY A 436 7.49 -2.48 20.13
N GLU A 437 8.36 -1.76 19.42
CA GLU A 437 9.23 -0.74 20.02
C GLU A 437 8.42 0.47 20.54
N ALA A 438 7.39 0.89 19.80
CA ALA A 438 6.49 1.96 20.22
C ALA A 438 5.73 1.59 21.50
N LEU A 439 5.24 0.36 21.60
CA LEU A 439 4.59 -0.14 22.80
C LEU A 439 5.54 -0.10 24.00
N THR A 440 6.76 -0.57 23.86
CA THR A 440 7.80 -0.52 24.88
C THR A 440 8.09 0.93 25.29
N PHE A 441 8.22 1.83 24.33
CA PHE A 441 8.41 3.26 24.60
C PHE A 441 7.31 3.85 25.48
N PHE A 442 6.03 3.57 25.17
CA PHE A 442 4.90 4.08 25.95
C PHE A 442 4.70 3.38 27.30
N GLU A 443 5.17 2.16 27.45
CA GLU A 443 5.19 1.46 28.74
C GLU A 443 6.25 2.03 29.69
N GLU A 444 7.41 2.40 29.15
CA GLU A 444 8.56 2.90 29.91
C GLU A 444 8.53 4.42 30.13
N ILE A 445 7.68 5.16 29.42
CA ILE A 445 7.65 6.62 29.50
C ILE A 445 7.28 7.08 30.91
N LYS A 446 8.07 8.01 31.43
CA LYS A 446 7.85 8.61 32.75
C LYS A 446 7.50 10.07 32.60
N LEU A 447 6.30 10.41 33.02
CA LEU A 447 5.81 11.78 33.12
C LEU A 447 5.60 12.11 34.58
N SER A 448 5.75 13.38 34.96
CA SER A 448 5.61 13.83 36.32
C SER A 448 4.59 14.95 36.48
N GLY A 449 3.98 15.04 37.67
CA GLY A 449 3.07 16.12 38.03
C GLY A 449 1.75 16.14 37.23
N GLN A 450 1.34 17.33 36.78
CA GLN A 450 0.10 17.48 36.02
C GLN A 450 0.13 16.74 34.67
N LYS A 451 1.28 16.64 34.03
CA LYS A 451 1.43 15.94 32.74
C LYS A 451 1.07 14.46 32.84
N GLU A 452 1.46 13.82 33.96
CA GLU A 452 1.13 12.41 34.21
C GLU A 452 -0.39 12.20 34.27
N LYS A 453 -1.11 13.06 35.00
CA LYS A 453 -2.58 12.99 35.14
C LYS A 453 -3.31 13.24 33.81
N ILE A 454 -2.83 14.21 33.03
CA ILE A 454 -3.41 14.55 31.72
C ILE A 454 -3.20 13.40 30.72
N ALA A 455 -2.03 12.80 30.73
CA ALA A 455 -1.64 11.77 29.81
C ALA A 455 -2.20 10.39 30.13
N GLU A 456 -2.61 10.12 31.38
CA GLU A 456 -2.99 8.78 31.85
C GLU A 456 -4.01 8.07 30.94
N LYS A 457 -5.12 8.73 30.64
CA LYS A 457 -6.18 8.16 29.79
C LYS A 457 -5.74 8.00 28.34
N ILE A 458 -4.99 8.96 27.81
CA ILE A 458 -4.48 8.95 26.43
C ILE A 458 -3.48 7.81 26.26
N LEU A 459 -2.54 7.67 27.20
CA LEU A 459 -1.54 6.61 27.20
C LEU A 459 -2.17 5.22 27.33
N LYS A 460 -3.23 5.09 28.13
CA LYS A 460 -3.99 3.84 28.23
C LYS A 460 -4.54 3.41 26.88
N GLU A 461 -5.21 4.31 26.16
CA GLU A 461 -5.76 4.03 24.83
C GLU A 461 -4.68 3.67 23.80
N ILE A 462 -3.56 4.40 23.80
CA ILE A 462 -2.43 4.13 22.92
C ILE A 462 -1.84 2.74 23.20
N ARG A 463 -1.59 2.42 24.46
CA ARG A 463 -1.03 1.12 24.88
C ARG A 463 -1.95 -0.05 24.50
N GLU A 464 -3.24 0.09 24.75
CA GLU A 464 -4.23 -0.96 24.42
C GLU A 464 -4.28 -1.21 22.91
N ARG A 465 -4.33 -0.16 22.08
CA ARG A 465 -4.37 -0.28 20.63
C ARG A 465 -3.08 -0.86 20.06
N LEU A 466 -1.92 -0.46 20.56
CA LEU A 466 -0.64 -1.03 20.19
C LEU A 466 -0.55 -2.51 20.60
N GLN A 467 -1.06 -2.86 21.79
CA GLN A 467 -1.09 -4.24 22.26
C GLN A 467 -1.96 -5.13 21.38
N PHE A 468 -3.11 -4.65 20.90
CA PHE A 468 -3.95 -5.41 19.96
C PHE A 468 -3.22 -5.68 18.64
N LEU A 469 -2.48 -4.70 18.13
CA LEU A 469 -1.69 -4.88 16.92
C LEU A 469 -0.55 -5.91 17.12
N VAL A 470 0.10 -5.89 18.27
CA VAL A 470 1.10 -6.90 18.63
C VAL A 470 0.47 -8.30 18.72
N ASN A 471 -0.70 -8.39 19.33
CA ASN A 471 -1.40 -9.67 19.51
C ASN A 471 -1.84 -10.32 18.19
N VAL A 472 -2.10 -9.52 17.15
CA VAL A 472 -2.40 -10.05 15.81
C VAL A 472 -1.15 -10.29 14.94
N GLY A 473 0.05 -10.17 15.52
CA GLY A 473 1.30 -10.47 14.83
C GLY A 473 1.87 -9.33 13.98
N LEU A 474 1.46 -8.07 14.21
CA LEU A 474 1.90 -6.89 13.44
C LEU A 474 2.97 -6.06 14.17
N ASN A 475 3.67 -6.62 15.12
CA ASN A 475 4.69 -5.93 15.92
C ASN A 475 5.86 -5.35 15.08
N TYR A 476 6.08 -5.84 13.88
CA TYR A 476 7.15 -5.38 12.98
C TYR A 476 6.78 -4.16 12.13
N LEU A 477 5.50 -3.84 11.97
CA LEU A 477 5.05 -2.66 11.22
C LEU A 477 5.38 -1.37 11.96
N SER A 478 5.53 -0.28 11.20
CA SER A 478 5.62 1.08 11.76
C SER A 478 4.31 1.84 11.59
N LEU A 479 4.02 2.78 12.48
CA LEU A 479 2.83 3.64 12.38
C LEU A 479 2.88 4.57 11.16
N SER A 480 4.08 4.92 10.69
CA SER A 480 4.30 5.78 9.51
C SER A 480 4.12 5.05 8.19
N ARG A 481 4.06 3.73 8.20
CA ARG A 481 3.94 2.94 6.97
C ARG A 481 2.65 3.27 6.22
N SER A 482 2.78 3.56 4.92
CA SER A 482 1.63 3.84 4.06
C SER A 482 0.70 2.63 3.95
N ALA A 483 -0.60 2.86 4.05
CA ALA A 483 -1.62 1.82 3.92
C ALA A 483 -1.59 1.13 2.54
N GLU A 484 -1.16 1.83 1.49
CA GLU A 484 -1.03 1.27 0.14
C GLU A 484 0.03 0.17 0.03
N THR A 485 1.03 0.19 0.91
CA THR A 485 2.15 -0.77 0.90
C THR A 485 1.86 -2.04 1.69
N LEU A 486 0.73 -2.10 2.37
CA LEU A 486 0.34 -3.25 3.19
C LEU A 486 -0.09 -4.43 2.32
N SER A 487 0.30 -5.64 2.71
CA SER A 487 -0.26 -6.85 2.14
C SER A 487 -1.75 -7.01 2.52
N GLY A 488 -2.50 -7.79 1.77
CA GLY A 488 -3.91 -8.06 2.09
C GLY A 488 -4.10 -8.63 3.49
N GLY A 489 -3.22 -9.51 3.93
CA GLY A 489 -3.24 -10.09 5.28
C GLY A 489 -2.92 -9.08 6.37
N GLU A 490 -1.93 -8.21 6.15
CA GLU A 490 -1.60 -7.13 7.09
C GLU A 490 -2.77 -6.15 7.27
N ALA A 491 -3.38 -5.71 6.17
CA ALA A 491 -4.55 -4.84 6.20
C ALA A 491 -5.75 -5.49 6.92
N GLN A 492 -5.97 -6.76 6.69
CA GLN A 492 -7.01 -7.55 7.36
C GLN A 492 -6.79 -7.62 8.87
N ARG A 493 -5.56 -7.90 9.31
CA ARG A 493 -5.21 -7.97 10.74
C ARG A 493 -5.30 -6.61 11.44
N ILE A 494 -4.99 -5.52 10.75
CA ILE A 494 -5.22 -4.16 11.28
C ILE A 494 -6.70 -3.95 11.57
N ARG A 495 -7.57 -4.32 10.65
CA ARG A 495 -9.03 -4.22 10.86
C ARG A 495 -9.49 -5.09 12.03
N LEU A 496 -8.98 -6.30 12.13
CA LEU A 496 -9.28 -7.20 13.24
C LEU A 496 -8.88 -6.59 14.58
N ALA A 497 -7.68 -6.04 14.68
CA ALA A 497 -7.20 -5.36 15.88
C ALA A 497 -8.08 -4.16 16.25
N SER A 498 -8.50 -3.37 15.28
CA SER A 498 -9.41 -2.23 15.47
C SER A 498 -10.78 -2.68 15.98
N GLN A 499 -11.32 -3.78 15.49
CA GLN A 499 -12.61 -4.32 15.93
C GLN A 499 -12.56 -4.87 17.36
N ILE A 500 -11.47 -5.49 17.75
CA ILE A 500 -11.26 -5.95 19.13
C ILE A 500 -11.26 -4.76 20.07
N GLY A 501 -10.58 -3.69 19.69
CA GLY A 501 -10.56 -2.43 20.45
C GLY A 501 -11.93 -1.77 20.62
N ALA A 502 -12.85 -1.98 19.67
CA ALA A 502 -14.21 -1.48 19.75
C ALA A 502 -15.06 -2.17 20.84
N GLY A 503 -14.68 -3.37 21.27
CA GLY A 503 -15.32 -4.09 22.37
C GLY A 503 -16.80 -4.45 22.13
N LEU A 504 -17.18 -4.64 20.87
CA LEU A 504 -18.57 -4.97 20.51
C LEU A 504 -18.97 -6.37 21.01
N VAL A 505 -20.23 -6.51 21.37
CA VAL A 505 -20.83 -7.75 21.87
C VAL A 505 -22.06 -8.10 21.04
N GLY A 506 -22.29 -9.38 20.81
CA GLY A 506 -23.48 -9.85 20.06
C GLY A 506 -23.38 -9.64 18.55
N VAL A 507 -22.18 -9.49 18.02
CA VAL A 507 -21.90 -9.30 16.60
C VAL A 507 -21.45 -10.61 15.98
N MET A 508 -21.69 -10.77 14.69
CA MET A 508 -21.15 -11.88 13.89
C MET A 508 -19.99 -11.36 13.04
N TYR A 509 -18.77 -11.79 13.33
CA TYR A 509 -17.58 -11.50 12.53
C TYR A 509 -17.37 -12.58 11.48
N VAL A 510 -17.17 -12.16 10.25
CA VAL A 510 -16.86 -13.05 9.12
C VAL A 510 -15.49 -12.68 8.56
N LEU A 511 -14.52 -13.57 8.69
CA LEU A 511 -13.12 -13.35 8.30
C LEU A 511 -12.74 -14.28 7.15
N ASP A 512 -11.96 -13.75 6.21
CA ASP A 512 -11.44 -14.49 5.07
C ASP A 512 -9.95 -14.77 5.24
N GLU A 513 -9.59 -16.01 5.56
CA GLU A 513 -8.21 -16.51 5.69
C GLU A 513 -7.28 -15.58 6.50
N PRO A 514 -7.58 -15.30 7.77
CA PRO A 514 -6.80 -14.35 8.56
C PRO A 514 -5.36 -14.79 8.86
N SER A 515 -5.04 -16.06 8.70
CA SER A 515 -3.68 -16.62 8.89
C SER A 515 -2.76 -16.43 7.68
N ILE A 516 -3.24 -15.79 6.61
CA ILE A 516 -2.48 -15.63 5.38
C ILE A 516 -1.17 -14.86 5.61
N GLY A 517 -0.06 -15.39 5.11
CA GLY A 517 1.24 -14.76 5.25
C GLY A 517 1.84 -14.80 6.65
N LEU A 518 1.25 -15.55 7.59
CA LEU A 518 1.77 -15.69 8.95
C LEU A 518 2.65 -16.94 9.12
N HIS A 519 3.75 -16.75 9.82
CA HIS A 519 4.51 -17.84 10.38
C HIS A 519 3.69 -18.56 11.48
N GLN A 520 3.91 -19.85 11.72
CA GLN A 520 3.17 -20.63 12.71
C GLN A 520 3.19 -20.04 14.12
N ARG A 521 4.31 -19.41 14.51
CA ARG A 521 4.43 -18.70 15.78
C ARG A 521 3.42 -17.57 15.92
N ASP A 522 3.26 -16.78 14.86
CA ASP A 522 2.35 -15.63 14.84
C ASP A 522 0.89 -16.07 14.69
N ASN A 523 0.66 -17.21 14.04
CA ASN A 523 -0.67 -17.80 13.87
C ASN A 523 -1.28 -18.22 15.22
N GLU A 524 -0.49 -18.72 16.14
CA GLU A 524 -0.93 -19.07 17.49
C GLU A 524 -1.49 -17.86 18.24
N ARG A 525 -0.81 -16.70 18.11
CA ARG A 525 -1.29 -15.43 18.68
C ARG A 525 -2.61 -14.97 18.06
N LEU A 526 -2.71 -15.08 16.75
CA LEU A 526 -3.93 -14.75 16.02
C LEU A 526 -5.12 -15.60 16.49
N LEU A 527 -4.94 -16.91 16.61
CA LEU A 527 -5.98 -17.82 17.08
C LEU A 527 -6.43 -17.48 18.50
N ASN A 528 -5.52 -17.17 19.40
CA ASN A 528 -5.85 -16.69 20.75
C ASN A 528 -6.66 -15.38 20.73
N THR A 529 -6.37 -14.50 19.81
CA THR A 529 -7.10 -13.26 19.58
C THR A 529 -8.53 -13.51 19.10
N LEU A 530 -8.72 -14.43 18.16
CA LEU A 530 -10.04 -14.84 17.68
C LEU A 530 -10.88 -15.53 18.77
N VAL A 531 -10.26 -16.35 19.58
CA VAL A 531 -10.90 -16.97 20.77
C VAL A 531 -11.31 -15.91 21.78
N HIS A 532 -10.46 -14.90 22.00
CA HIS A 532 -10.83 -13.77 22.87
C HIS A 532 -12.04 -13.01 22.34
N LEU A 533 -12.09 -12.75 21.05
CA LEU A 533 -13.22 -12.08 20.39
C LEU A 533 -14.53 -12.89 20.56
N ARG A 534 -14.46 -14.20 20.42
CA ARG A 534 -15.59 -15.11 20.74
C ARG A 534 -16.02 -15.00 22.20
N ASN A 535 -15.06 -15.01 23.12
CA ASN A 535 -15.32 -14.99 24.56
C ASN A 535 -15.96 -13.68 25.02
N LEU A 536 -15.84 -12.59 24.25
CA LEU A 536 -16.58 -11.34 24.49
C LEU A 536 -18.07 -11.45 24.20
N GLY A 537 -18.54 -12.55 23.63
CA GLY A 537 -19.95 -12.78 23.30
C GLY A 537 -20.27 -12.56 21.83
N ASN A 538 -19.34 -12.83 20.94
CA ASN A 538 -19.48 -12.72 19.50
C ASN A 538 -19.43 -14.09 18.81
N THR A 539 -20.11 -14.21 17.66
CA THR A 539 -19.96 -15.33 16.77
C THR A 539 -18.82 -15.02 15.80
N VAL A 540 -17.83 -15.89 15.71
CA VAL A 540 -16.66 -15.72 14.81
C VAL A 540 -16.71 -16.80 13.75
N ILE A 541 -16.94 -16.40 12.50
CA ILE A 541 -16.98 -17.31 11.34
C ILE A 541 -15.74 -17.02 10.50
N VAL A 542 -14.93 -18.02 10.26
CA VAL A 542 -13.66 -17.91 9.54
C VAL A 542 -13.63 -18.87 8.37
N VAL A 543 -13.37 -18.39 7.18
CA VAL A 543 -13.00 -19.20 6.03
C VAL A 543 -11.51 -19.49 6.14
N GLU A 544 -11.13 -20.74 6.37
CA GLU A 544 -9.73 -21.07 6.67
C GLU A 544 -9.33 -22.44 6.14
N HIS A 545 -8.05 -22.59 5.86
CA HIS A 545 -7.40 -23.81 5.43
C HIS A 545 -6.28 -24.27 6.37
N ASP A 546 -5.92 -23.45 7.34
CA ASP A 546 -4.86 -23.73 8.29
C ASP A 546 -5.29 -24.84 9.26
N GLU A 547 -4.43 -25.85 9.44
CA GLU A 547 -4.72 -26.99 10.31
C GLU A 547 -4.94 -26.56 11.76
N ASP A 548 -4.13 -25.64 12.28
CA ASP A 548 -4.24 -25.17 13.66
C ASP A 548 -5.56 -24.42 13.91
N ALA A 549 -6.00 -23.62 12.95
CA ALA A 549 -7.29 -22.92 13.01
C ALA A 549 -8.46 -23.91 12.98
N ILE A 550 -8.39 -24.92 12.11
CA ILE A 550 -9.43 -25.95 12.01
C ILE A 550 -9.53 -26.75 13.32
N ARG A 551 -8.40 -27.12 13.91
CA ARG A 551 -8.37 -27.86 15.18
C ARG A 551 -8.84 -27.02 16.37
N ALA A 552 -8.62 -25.70 16.35
CA ALA A 552 -9.04 -24.77 17.40
C ALA A 552 -10.53 -24.41 17.33
N ALA A 553 -11.19 -24.70 16.23
CA ALA A 553 -12.59 -24.35 16.01
C ALA A 553 -13.55 -25.13 16.93
N ASP A 554 -14.59 -24.45 17.43
CA ASP A 554 -15.67 -25.06 18.18
C ASP A 554 -16.61 -25.88 17.26
N HIS A 555 -16.75 -25.42 16.02
CA HIS A 555 -17.56 -26.04 14.99
C HIS A 555 -16.93 -25.86 13.61
N ILE A 556 -16.89 -26.91 12.83
CA ILE A 556 -16.31 -26.93 11.50
C ILE A 556 -17.40 -27.28 10.49
N VAL A 557 -17.42 -26.57 9.37
CA VAL A 557 -18.26 -26.87 8.21
C VAL A 557 -17.34 -27.17 7.02
N ASP A 558 -17.37 -28.39 6.55
CA ASP A 558 -16.60 -28.82 5.38
C ASP A 558 -17.48 -28.82 4.14
N ILE A 559 -17.13 -28.02 3.15
CA ILE A 559 -17.89 -27.87 1.91
C ILE A 559 -17.14 -28.55 0.76
N GLY A 560 -17.87 -29.30 -0.03
CA GLY A 560 -17.33 -30.03 -1.14
C GLY A 560 -18.41 -30.72 -1.97
N PRO A 561 -18.14 -31.90 -2.53
CA PRO A 561 -16.88 -32.69 -2.45
C PRO A 561 -15.77 -32.16 -3.37
N GLY A 562 -16.11 -31.35 -4.39
CA GLY A 562 -15.16 -30.79 -5.35
C GLY A 562 -15.26 -29.29 -5.46
N ALA A 563 -14.85 -28.76 -6.60
CA ALA A 563 -14.87 -27.33 -6.92
C ALA A 563 -15.95 -27.01 -7.97
N GLY A 564 -16.43 -25.75 -7.98
CA GLY A 564 -17.41 -25.28 -8.95
C GLY A 564 -18.71 -26.09 -8.91
N VAL A 565 -19.11 -26.64 -10.04
CA VAL A 565 -20.32 -27.48 -10.15
C VAL A 565 -20.27 -28.77 -9.35
N HIS A 566 -19.09 -29.22 -8.99
CA HIS A 566 -18.85 -30.40 -8.15
C HIS A 566 -18.80 -30.12 -6.66
N GLY A 567 -18.90 -28.84 -6.28
CA GLY A 567 -18.91 -28.36 -4.91
C GLY A 567 -20.31 -27.95 -4.45
N GLY A 568 -20.36 -27.11 -3.45
CA GLY A 568 -21.58 -26.48 -2.96
C GLY A 568 -22.43 -27.35 -2.04
N GLN A 569 -21.88 -28.42 -1.49
CA GLN A 569 -22.56 -29.31 -0.54
C GLN A 569 -21.83 -29.31 0.81
N VAL A 570 -22.57 -29.40 1.90
CA VAL A 570 -22.00 -29.66 3.22
C VAL A 570 -21.69 -31.14 3.35
N ILE A 571 -20.40 -31.51 3.32
CA ILE A 571 -19.93 -32.87 3.41
C ILE A 571 -19.91 -33.34 4.86
N ALA A 572 -19.48 -32.47 5.76
CA ALA A 572 -19.33 -32.75 7.17
C ALA A 572 -19.52 -31.48 8.01
N GLN A 573 -19.99 -31.64 9.23
CA GLN A 573 -20.01 -30.56 10.23
C GLN A 573 -19.85 -31.14 11.63
N GLY A 574 -19.32 -30.35 12.53
CA GLY A 574 -19.06 -30.73 13.90
C GLY A 574 -17.69 -30.29 14.40
N THR A 575 -17.23 -30.94 15.48
CA THR A 575 -15.86 -30.71 15.97
C THR A 575 -14.81 -31.37 15.08
N ALA A 576 -13.54 -31.02 15.27
CA ALA A 576 -12.44 -31.65 14.52
C ALA A 576 -12.43 -33.19 14.69
N ALA A 577 -12.70 -33.67 15.90
CA ALA A 577 -12.76 -35.13 16.17
C ALA A 577 -13.90 -35.80 15.39
N GLU A 578 -15.05 -35.19 15.30
CA GLU A 578 -16.20 -35.70 14.53
C GLU A 578 -15.92 -35.72 13.02
N ILE A 579 -15.29 -34.69 12.51
CA ILE A 579 -14.91 -34.54 11.09
C ILE A 579 -13.92 -35.61 10.66
N MET A 580 -12.95 -35.96 11.52
CA MET A 580 -11.94 -36.98 11.25
C MET A 580 -12.55 -38.39 11.05
N GLN A 581 -13.72 -38.64 11.59
CA GLN A 581 -14.40 -39.92 11.49
C GLN A 581 -15.27 -40.07 10.23
N ILE A 582 -15.47 -38.98 9.49
CA ILE A 582 -16.28 -38.93 8.27
C ILE A 582 -15.36 -39.22 7.07
N ASP A 583 -15.52 -40.41 6.47
CA ASP A 583 -14.65 -40.86 5.37
C ASP A 583 -14.80 -40.01 4.08
N ASP A 584 -15.97 -39.43 3.85
CA ASP A 584 -16.23 -38.60 2.68
C ASP A 584 -15.59 -37.21 2.79
N SER A 585 -15.16 -36.81 3.98
CA SER A 585 -14.50 -35.54 4.21
C SER A 585 -13.01 -35.62 3.88
N ILE A 586 -12.58 -34.91 2.83
CA ILE A 586 -11.14 -34.81 2.48
C ILE A 586 -10.38 -34.08 3.60
N THR A 587 -10.97 -33.05 4.17
CA THR A 587 -10.42 -32.34 5.33
C THR A 587 -10.23 -33.29 6.51
N GLY A 588 -11.20 -34.12 6.80
CA GLY A 588 -11.11 -35.12 7.85
C GLY A 588 -10.02 -36.16 7.58
N GLN A 589 -9.83 -36.57 6.34
CA GLN A 589 -8.76 -37.49 5.96
C GLN A 589 -7.36 -36.90 6.19
N PHE A 590 -7.15 -35.60 5.87
CA PHE A 590 -5.88 -34.93 6.14
C PHE A 590 -5.66 -34.71 7.64
N LEU A 591 -6.68 -34.32 8.39
CA LEU A 591 -6.58 -34.12 9.84
C LEU A 591 -6.27 -35.42 10.59
N SER A 592 -6.83 -36.51 10.16
CA SER A 592 -6.62 -37.86 10.78
C SER A 592 -5.30 -38.51 10.35
N GLY A 593 -4.63 -38.00 9.33
CA GLY A 593 -3.42 -38.59 8.78
C GLY A 593 -3.66 -39.73 7.77
N LYS A 594 -4.91 -40.03 7.40
CA LYS A 594 -5.22 -41.01 6.33
C LYS A 594 -4.69 -40.56 4.98
N GLN A 595 -4.75 -39.26 4.69
CA GLN A 595 -4.05 -38.63 3.59
C GLN A 595 -3.06 -37.61 4.15
N LYS A 596 -1.91 -37.49 3.52
CA LYS A 596 -0.87 -36.55 3.87
C LYS A 596 -0.04 -36.19 2.65
N ILE A 597 0.64 -35.07 2.73
CA ILE A 597 1.68 -34.69 1.78
C ILE A 597 2.95 -35.43 2.23
N GLU A 598 3.43 -36.36 1.40
CA GLU A 598 4.56 -37.19 1.74
C GLU A 598 5.88 -36.39 1.76
N ILE A 599 6.75 -36.71 2.71
CA ILE A 599 8.14 -36.28 2.69
C ILE A 599 8.88 -37.07 1.60
N PRO A 600 9.60 -36.43 0.67
CA PRO A 600 10.34 -37.13 -0.36
C PRO A 600 11.31 -38.15 0.24
N ALA A 601 11.31 -39.39 -0.29
CA ALA A 601 12.21 -40.44 0.15
C ALA A 601 13.70 -40.06 -0.02
N GLN A 602 14.01 -39.34 -1.10
CA GLN A 602 15.30 -38.78 -1.37
C GLN A 602 15.15 -37.33 -1.86
N ARG A 603 15.90 -36.43 -1.25
CA ARG A 603 15.98 -35.04 -1.69
C ARG A 603 17.05 -34.91 -2.77
N VAL A 604 16.89 -33.94 -3.67
CA VAL A 604 17.93 -33.64 -4.64
C VAL A 604 19.22 -33.22 -3.89
N PRO A 605 20.36 -33.87 -4.16
CA PRO A 605 21.58 -33.59 -3.40
C PRO A 605 22.10 -32.20 -3.66
N TYR A 606 22.62 -31.57 -2.61
CA TYR A 606 23.28 -30.28 -2.68
C TYR A 606 24.63 -30.39 -3.40
N ASP A 607 24.83 -29.55 -4.43
CA ASP A 607 26.09 -29.41 -5.15
C ASP A 607 26.65 -28.00 -4.92
N GLY A 608 27.69 -27.87 -4.11
CA GLY A 608 28.34 -26.61 -3.79
C GLY A 608 29.08 -25.96 -4.96
N SER A 609 29.25 -26.67 -6.08
CA SER A 609 29.87 -26.10 -7.30
C SER A 609 28.91 -25.29 -8.17
N LYS A 610 27.61 -25.46 -7.98
CA LYS A 610 26.52 -24.81 -8.73
C LYS A 610 25.65 -24.01 -7.79
N LEU A 611 26.04 -22.78 -7.49
CA LEU A 611 25.33 -21.87 -6.61
C LEU A 611 25.04 -20.54 -7.28
N LEU A 612 23.90 -19.98 -6.98
CA LEU A 612 23.59 -18.56 -7.18
C LEU A 612 23.87 -17.88 -5.84
N THR A 613 24.87 -17.00 -5.82
CA THR A 613 25.31 -16.33 -4.58
C THR A 613 25.06 -14.83 -4.67
N LEU A 614 24.26 -14.29 -3.78
CA LEU A 614 24.03 -12.86 -3.58
C LEU A 614 24.69 -12.45 -2.27
N THR A 615 25.62 -11.50 -2.34
CA THR A 615 26.41 -11.06 -1.18
C THR A 615 26.06 -9.62 -0.81
N GLY A 616 25.96 -9.36 0.50
CA GLY A 616 25.85 -8.01 1.02
C GLY A 616 24.49 -7.34 0.80
N ALA A 617 23.39 -8.09 0.68
CA ALA A 617 22.06 -7.53 0.58
C ALA A 617 21.71 -6.75 1.87
N SER A 618 21.39 -5.46 1.73
CA SER A 618 21.19 -4.53 2.86
C SER A 618 19.94 -3.66 2.72
N GLY A 619 19.00 -4.01 1.84
CA GLY A 619 17.73 -3.31 1.71
C GLY A 619 16.85 -3.43 2.95
N ASN A 620 16.09 -2.37 3.26
CA ASN A 620 15.21 -2.31 4.44
C ASN A 620 15.89 -2.81 5.73
N ASN A 621 15.37 -3.88 6.34
CA ASN A 621 15.92 -4.44 7.57
C ASN A 621 17.05 -5.49 7.37
N LEU A 622 17.46 -5.79 6.14
CA LEU A 622 18.52 -6.75 5.86
C LEU A 622 19.89 -6.27 6.34
N LYS A 623 20.63 -7.14 7.01
CA LYS A 623 21.92 -6.85 7.64
C LYS A 623 23.09 -7.43 6.84
N LYS A 624 23.30 -6.95 5.61
CA LYS A 624 24.37 -7.39 4.69
C LYS A 624 24.45 -8.92 4.56
N VAL A 625 23.32 -9.53 4.27
CA VAL A 625 23.20 -11.00 4.23
C VAL A 625 23.80 -11.60 2.95
N LYS A 626 24.31 -12.80 3.08
CA LYS A 626 24.78 -13.63 1.99
C LYS A 626 23.77 -14.73 1.73
N LEU A 627 23.14 -14.70 0.55
CA LEU A 627 22.17 -15.69 0.11
C LEU A 627 22.84 -16.66 -0.87
N GLU A 628 22.75 -17.95 -0.60
CA GLU A 628 23.20 -19.02 -1.50
C GLU A 628 22.02 -19.89 -1.90
N ILE A 629 21.72 -19.93 -3.20
CA ILE A 629 20.65 -20.76 -3.76
C ILE A 629 21.29 -21.85 -4.63
N PRO A 630 21.12 -23.13 -4.24
CA PRO A 630 21.59 -24.25 -5.05
C PRO A 630 20.85 -24.33 -6.39
N VAL A 631 21.57 -24.50 -7.47
CA VAL A 631 20.99 -24.65 -8.82
C VAL A 631 20.34 -26.02 -8.97
N GLY A 632 19.14 -26.07 -9.52
CA GLY A 632 18.40 -27.30 -9.78
C GLY A 632 17.67 -27.91 -8.58
N LEU A 633 17.59 -27.18 -7.47
CA LEU A 633 16.88 -27.59 -6.25
C LEU A 633 15.60 -26.79 -6.03
N PHE A 634 14.72 -27.39 -5.23
CA PHE A 634 13.55 -26.71 -4.70
C PHE A 634 13.93 -26.08 -3.37
N THR A 635 14.06 -24.75 -3.35
CA THR A 635 14.49 -24.00 -2.17
C THR A 635 13.32 -23.24 -1.56
N CYS A 636 13.07 -23.42 -0.27
CA CYS A 636 12.13 -22.59 0.50
C CYS A 636 12.85 -21.48 1.25
N ILE A 637 12.35 -20.28 1.11
CA ILE A 637 12.75 -19.12 1.92
C ILE A 637 11.72 -18.99 3.03
N THR A 638 12.17 -19.19 4.27
CA THR A 638 11.31 -19.24 5.45
C THR A 638 11.70 -18.17 6.46
N GLY A 639 10.91 -17.99 7.48
CA GLY A 639 11.17 -17.06 8.57
C GLY A 639 9.89 -16.39 9.07
N VAL A 640 9.97 -15.76 10.24
CA VAL A 640 8.85 -15.03 10.83
C VAL A 640 8.41 -13.85 9.97
N SER A 641 7.19 -13.39 10.16
CA SER A 641 6.65 -12.24 9.43
C SER A 641 7.52 -10.99 9.62
N GLY A 642 7.83 -10.29 8.53
CA GLY A 642 8.69 -9.11 8.57
C GLY A 642 10.19 -9.37 8.74
N SER A 643 10.65 -10.61 8.60
CA SER A 643 12.08 -10.97 8.73
C SER A 643 12.97 -10.53 7.56
N GLY A 644 12.38 -10.06 6.46
CA GLY A 644 13.11 -9.57 5.29
C GLY A 644 13.09 -10.51 4.07
N LYS A 645 12.26 -11.53 4.06
CA LYS A 645 12.15 -12.49 2.96
C LYS A 645 11.82 -11.83 1.61
N SER A 646 10.78 -11.02 1.58
CA SER A 646 10.35 -10.31 0.36
C SER A 646 11.39 -9.30 -0.10
N THR A 647 12.04 -8.59 0.81
CA THR A 647 13.13 -7.66 0.48
C THR A 647 14.30 -8.38 -0.17
N LEU A 648 14.69 -9.52 0.39
CA LEU A 648 15.82 -10.31 -0.14
C LEU A 648 15.50 -10.90 -1.52
N ILE A 649 14.34 -11.45 -1.71
CA ILE A 649 13.97 -12.17 -2.94
C ILE A 649 13.32 -11.23 -3.96
N ASN A 650 12.24 -10.55 -3.60
CA ASN A 650 11.45 -9.77 -4.56
C ASN A 650 12.06 -8.42 -4.89
N ASP A 651 12.72 -7.76 -3.94
CA ASP A 651 13.29 -6.43 -4.13
C ASP A 651 14.77 -6.45 -4.50
N THR A 652 15.49 -7.53 -4.25
CA THR A 652 16.92 -7.65 -4.51
C THR A 652 17.24 -8.71 -5.58
N LEU A 653 16.96 -9.98 -5.31
CA LEU A 653 17.33 -11.08 -6.20
C LEU A 653 16.58 -11.04 -7.53
N PHE A 654 15.28 -10.90 -7.51
CA PHE A 654 14.48 -10.92 -8.74
C PHE A 654 14.81 -9.77 -9.68
N PRO A 655 14.87 -8.49 -9.24
CA PRO A 655 15.25 -7.38 -10.12
C PRO A 655 16.66 -7.54 -10.70
N LEU A 656 17.63 -8.02 -9.91
CA LEU A 656 18.98 -8.31 -10.41
C LEU A 656 18.99 -9.35 -11.51
N ALA A 657 18.30 -10.47 -11.28
CA ALA A 657 18.21 -11.55 -12.25
C ALA A 657 17.44 -11.11 -13.51
N GLN A 658 16.38 -10.33 -13.36
CA GLN A 658 15.60 -9.79 -14.47
C GLN A 658 16.44 -8.86 -15.35
N ASN A 659 17.18 -7.94 -14.77
CA ASN A 659 18.05 -7.02 -15.50
C ASN A 659 19.16 -7.75 -16.25
N ALA A 660 19.72 -8.80 -15.67
CA ALA A 660 20.81 -9.57 -16.27
C ALA A 660 20.35 -10.59 -17.32
N LEU A 661 19.24 -11.29 -17.08
CA LEU A 661 18.80 -12.43 -17.89
C LEU A 661 17.72 -12.08 -18.91
N ASN A 662 16.75 -11.27 -18.55
CA ASN A 662 15.61 -10.99 -19.41
C ASN A 662 15.82 -9.82 -20.38
N ARG A 663 16.93 -9.09 -20.28
CA ARG A 663 17.35 -7.95 -21.13
C ARG A 663 16.29 -6.85 -21.31
N ALA A 664 15.31 -6.77 -20.43
CA ALA A 664 14.09 -6.10 -20.77
C ALA A 664 13.88 -4.74 -20.06
N GLU A 665 14.32 -4.51 -18.87
CA GLU A 665 14.06 -3.24 -18.15
C GLU A 665 15.09 -3.02 -17.06
N ASN A 666 15.48 -1.74 -16.85
CA ASN A 666 16.24 -1.33 -15.69
C ASN A 666 15.30 -1.27 -14.48
N SER A 667 15.06 -2.41 -13.86
CA SER A 667 14.33 -2.45 -12.59
C SER A 667 15.20 -1.94 -11.45
N ASP A 668 14.60 -1.19 -10.54
CA ASP A 668 15.28 -0.74 -9.33
C ASP A 668 15.60 -1.95 -8.45
N VAL A 669 16.85 -2.03 -8.00
CA VAL A 669 17.34 -3.11 -7.14
C VAL A 669 17.64 -2.55 -5.75
N ALA A 670 17.21 -3.25 -4.70
CA ALA A 670 17.60 -2.91 -3.33
C ALA A 670 19.13 -3.01 -3.14
N PRO A 671 19.73 -2.28 -2.21
CA PRO A 671 21.19 -2.26 -2.02
C PRO A 671 21.79 -3.65 -1.80
N TYR A 672 22.88 -3.93 -2.52
CA TYR A 672 23.65 -5.18 -2.44
C TYR A 672 25.13 -4.93 -2.79
N GLU A 673 26.01 -5.89 -2.52
CA GLU A 673 27.43 -5.79 -2.87
C GLU A 673 27.75 -6.49 -4.19
N SER A 674 27.41 -7.77 -4.33
CA SER A 674 27.69 -8.56 -5.54
C SER A 674 26.75 -9.74 -5.73
N ILE A 675 26.68 -10.23 -6.97
CA ILE A 675 25.94 -11.44 -7.32
C ILE A 675 26.76 -12.29 -8.30
N ASP A 676 26.83 -13.60 -8.04
CA ASP A 676 27.49 -14.60 -8.84
C ASP A 676 26.57 -15.77 -9.17
N GLY A 677 26.80 -16.43 -10.29
CA GLY A 677 26.09 -17.65 -10.65
C GLY A 677 24.85 -17.45 -11.52
N LEU A 678 24.55 -16.25 -11.97
CA LEU A 678 23.46 -15.98 -12.92
C LEU A 678 23.66 -16.67 -14.28
N SER A 679 24.88 -17.02 -14.62
CA SER A 679 25.19 -17.76 -15.85
C SER A 679 24.60 -19.18 -15.90
N HIS A 680 24.18 -19.73 -14.79
CA HIS A 680 23.49 -21.03 -14.71
C HIS A 680 22.06 -20.98 -15.25
N PHE A 681 21.48 -19.79 -15.47
CA PHE A 681 20.09 -19.58 -15.86
C PHE A 681 19.98 -18.89 -17.23
N ASP A 682 18.93 -19.24 -17.98
CA ASP A 682 18.57 -18.60 -19.23
C ASP A 682 17.62 -17.43 -19.02
N LYS A 683 16.71 -17.54 -18.04
CA LYS A 683 15.70 -16.55 -17.71
C LYS A 683 15.26 -16.69 -16.25
N VAL A 684 14.64 -15.63 -15.74
CA VAL A 684 13.96 -15.63 -14.44
C VAL A 684 12.48 -15.35 -14.65
N ILE A 685 11.63 -16.04 -13.92
CA ILE A 685 10.19 -15.88 -13.93
C ILE A 685 9.71 -15.66 -12.51
N ASP A 686 9.06 -14.53 -12.28
CA ASP A 686 8.39 -14.22 -11.01
C ASP A 686 6.90 -14.51 -11.14
N ILE A 687 6.40 -15.28 -10.19
CA ILE A 687 4.99 -15.67 -10.10
C ILE A 687 4.47 -15.14 -8.76
N ASP A 688 3.96 -13.91 -8.80
CA ASP A 688 3.43 -13.21 -7.65
C ASP A 688 1.88 -13.22 -7.61
N GLN A 689 1.31 -12.68 -6.56
CA GLN A 689 -0.14 -12.61 -6.35
C GLN A 689 -0.79 -11.35 -6.94
N SER A 690 -0.05 -10.54 -7.69
CA SER A 690 -0.61 -9.36 -8.34
C SER A 690 -1.67 -9.76 -9.39
N PRO A 691 -2.69 -8.92 -9.62
CA PRO A 691 -3.71 -9.21 -10.62
C PRO A 691 -3.13 -9.45 -12.01
N ILE A 692 -3.76 -10.31 -12.81
CA ILE A 692 -3.37 -10.55 -14.20
C ILE A 692 -3.66 -9.37 -15.14
N GLY A 693 -4.35 -8.37 -14.66
CA GLY A 693 -4.64 -7.12 -15.36
C GLY A 693 -5.45 -6.17 -14.47
N ARG A 694 -5.49 -4.91 -14.85
CA ARG A 694 -6.11 -3.83 -14.04
C ARG A 694 -7.55 -3.49 -14.48
N THR A 695 -8.00 -4.04 -15.57
CA THR A 695 -9.31 -3.70 -16.17
C THR A 695 -10.22 -4.94 -16.24
N PRO A 696 -11.55 -4.75 -16.31
CA PRO A 696 -12.49 -5.86 -16.50
C PRO A 696 -12.29 -6.65 -17.83
N ARG A 697 -11.55 -6.08 -18.78
CA ARG A 697 -11.19 -6.75 -20.04
C ARG A 697 -10.08 -7.78 -19.89
N SER A 698 -9.30 -7.72 -18.83
CA SER A 698 -8.31 -8.75 -18.54
C SER A 698 -8.99 -9.98 -17.94
N ASN A 699 -8.72 -11.14 -18.48
CA ASN A 699 -9.29 -12.41 -18.03
C ASN A 699 -8.34 -13.58 -18.30
N PRO A 700 -8.60 -14.78 -17.78
CA PRO A 700 -7.75 -15.94 -18.01
C PRO A 700 -7.53 -16.27 -19.50
N ALA A 701 -8.55 -16.11 -20.34
CA ALA A 701 -8.44 -16.42 -21.78
C ALA A 701 -7.46 -15.49 -22.50
N THR A 702 -7.49 -14.19 -22.20
CA THR A 702 -6.57 -13.21 -22.80
C THR A 702 -5.15 -13.35 -22.26
N TYR A 703 -5.00 -13.52 -20.95
CA TYR A 703 -3.70 -13.63 -20.32
C TYR A 703 -2.91 -14.86 -20.75
N THR A 704 -3.56 -16.02 -20.84
CA THR A 704 -2.94 -17.29 -21.26
C THR A 704 -2.70 -17.40 -22.75
N GLY A 705 -3.21 -16.45 -23.54
CA GLY A 705 -3.16 -16.51 -25.00
C GLY A 705 -4.14 -17.49 -25.64
N LEU A 706 -5.11 -17.99 -24.88
CA LEU A 706 -6.18 -18.87 -25.39
C LEU A 706 -7.14 -18.15 -26.32
N PHE A 707 -7.37 -16.87 -26.10
CA PHE A 707 -8.43 -16.13 -26.76
C PHE A 707 -8.19 -15.94 -28.26
N THR A 708 -6.94 -15.75 -28.70
CA THR A 708 -6.61 -15.59 -30.11
C THR A 708 -6.95 -16.84 -30.95
N PRO A 709 -6.51 -18.08 -30.58
CA PRO A 709 -6.94 -19.29 -31.26
C PRO A 709 -8.46 -19.49 -31.27
N ILE A 710 -9.15 -19.15 -30.17
CA ILE A 710 -10.62 -19.21 -30.10
C ILE A 710 -11.26 -18.26 -31.09
N ARG A 711 -10.79 -17.02 -31.19
CA ARG A 711 -11.26 -16.04 -32.16
C ARG A 711 -11.05 -16.51 -33.61
N GLU A 712 -9.91 -17.12 -33.87
CA GLU A 712 -9.61 -17.72 -35.20
C GLU A 712 -10.61 -18.81 -35.57
N LEU A 713 -11.01 -19.66 -34.63
CA LEU A 713 -12.05 -20.67 -34.87
C LEU A 713 -13.40 -20.04 -35.21
N PHE A 714 -13.80 -18.98 -34.53
CA PHE A 714 -15.04 -18.26 -34.83
C PHE A 714 -14.98 -17.56 -36.21
N ALA A 715 -13.86 -16.92 -36.54
CA ALA A 715 -13.65 -16.28 -37.83
C ALA A 715 -13.60 -17.29 -38.99
N GLY A 716 -13.21 -18.52 -38.70
CA GLY A 716 -13.18 -19.63 -39.67
C GLY A 716 -14.52 -20.30 -39.93
N THR A 717 -15.58 -19.96 -39.19
CA THR A 717 -16.92 -20.52 -39.43
C THR A 717 -17.48 -20.09 -40.79
N GLN A 718 -18.35 -20.89 -41.35
CA GLN A 718 -18.94 -20.59 -42.66
C GLN A 718 -19.73 -19.28 -42.64
N GLU A 719 -20.50 -19.03 -41.63
CA GLU A 719 -21.29 -17.80 -41.46
C GLU A 719 -20.43 -16.54 -41.28
N ALA A 720 -19.36 -16.62 -40.48
CA ALA A 720 -18.42 -15.52 -40.34
C ALA A 720 -17.73 -15.15 -41.67
N ARG A 721 -17.32 -16.15 -42.43
CA ARG A 721 -16.74 -15.96 -43.79
C ARG A 721 -17.75 -15.31 -44.72
N ALA A 722 -19.01 -15.77 -44.73
CA ALA A 722 -20.07 -15.22 -45.56
C ALA A 722 -20.35 -13.75 -45.26
N ARG A 723 -20.20 -13.32 -43.99
CA ARG A 723 -20.40 -11.94 -43.57
C ARG A 723 -19.12 -11.08 -43.65
N GLY A 724 -17.99 -11.68 -44.01
CA GLY A 724 -16.69 -10.98 -44.05
C GLY A 724 -16.11 -10.66 -42.67
N TYR A 725 -16.50 -11.39 -41.63
CA TYR A 725 -16.01 -11.19 -40.31
C TYR A 725 -14.62 -11.81 -40.14
N ASN A 726 -13.66 -11.00 -39.73
CA ASN A 726 -12.29 -11.42 -39.45
C ASN A 726 -12.07 -11.68 -37.98
N VAL A 727 -10.85 -12.07 -37.61
CA VAL A 727 -10.47 -12.33 -36.19
C VAL A 727 -10.70 -11.14 -35.29
N GLY A 728 -10.52 -9.91 -35.80
CA GLY A 728 -10.75 -8.68 -35.02
C GLY A 728 -12.22 -8.45 -34.64
N ARG A 729 -13.17 -9.01 -35.40
CA ARG A 729 -14.60 -8.92 -35.08
C ARG A 729 -14.94 -9.52 -33.72
N PHE A 730 -14.24 -10.56 -33.33
CA PHE A 730 -14.48 -11.31 -32.10
C PHE A 730 -13.64 -10.81 -30.92
N SER A 731 -12.87 -9.74 -31.10
CA SER A 731 -12.13 -9.08 -30.01
C SER A 731 -13.00 -8.02 -29.32
N PHE A 732 -13.09 -8.07 -28.00
CA PHE A 732 -13.73 -7.00 -27.22
C PHE A 732 -12.82 -5.80 -26.95
N ASN A 733 -11.55 -5.87 -27.35
CA ASN A 733 -10.58 -4.77 -27.21
C ASN A 733 -10.59 -3.81 -28.41
N VAL A 734 -11.16 -4.20 -29.50
CA VAL A 734 -11.15 -3.46 -30.79
C VAL A 734 -12.58 -3.13 -31.20
N ARG A 735 -12.77 -1.97 -31.81
CA ARG A 735 -14.08 -1.59 -32.42
C ARG A 735 -14.46 -2.53 -33.55
N GLY A 736 -15.73 -2.77 -33.70
CA GLY A 736 -16.29 -3.58 -34.77
C GLY A 736 -17.34 -4.57 -34.27
N GLY A 737 -16.93 -5.54 -33.45
CA GLY A 737 -17.83 -6.56 -32.93
C GLY A 737 -18.22 -6.39 -31.45
N ARG A 738 -17.55 -5.50 -30.73
CA ARG A 738 -17.83 -5.29 -29.31
C ARG A 738 -19.08 -4.42 -29.07
N CYS A 739 -19.65 -4.52 -27.87
CA CYS A 739 -20.64 -3.56 -27.41
C CYS A 739 -19.98 -2.20 -27.16
N GLU A 740 -20.42 -1.16 -27.88
CA GLU A 740 -19.81 0.18 -27.73
C GLU A 740 -20.30 0.93 -26.47
N ALA A 741 -21.45 0.54 -25.89
CA ALA A 741 -21.92 1.13 -24.63
C ALA A 741 -20.99 0.88 -23.46
N CYS A 742 -20.46 -0.35 -23.33
CA CYS A 742 -19.47 -0.72 -22.33
C CYS A 742 -18.04 -0.87 -22.90
N GLN A 743 -17.87 -0.63 -24.19
CA GLN A 743 -16.58 -0.78 -24.89
C GLN A 743 -15.93 -2.17 -24.74
N GLY A 744 -16.77 -3.20 -24.62
CA GLY A 744 -16.33 -4.58 -24.45
C GLY A 744 -16.02 -5.00 -23.01
N ASP A 745 -16.21 -4.14 -22.03
CA ASP A 745 -15.99 -4.46 -20.62
C ASP A 745 -17.05 -5.42 -20.05
N GLY A 746 -18.26 -5.41 -20.63
CA GLY A 746 -19.40 -6.17 -20.14
C GLY A 746 -20.03 -5.57 -18.89
N VAL A 747 -19.36 -4.65 -18.24
CA VAL A 747 -19.78 -3.96 -17.03
C VAL A 747 -19.54 -2.45 -17.14
N ILE A 748 -20.31 -1.68 -16.40
CA ILE A 748 -20.14 -0.23 -16.28
C ILE A 748 -19.61 0.04 -14.86
N LYS A 749 -18.51 0.77 -14.79
CA LYS A 749 -17.94 1.21 -13.52
C LYS A 749 -18.74 2.37 -12.96
N VAL A 750 -19.25 2.22 -11.75
CA VAL A 750 -19.85 3.29 -10.97
C VAL A 750 -18.85 3.74 -9.92
N GLU A 751 -18.31 4.94 -10.09
CA GLU A 751 -17.36 5.52 -9.14
C GLU A 751 -18.10 5.96 -7.86
N MET A 752 -17.66 5.42 -6.75
CA MET A 752 -18.18 5.72 -5.43
C MET A 752 -17.07 6.44 -4.65
N HIS A 753 -17.05 7.77 -4.67
CA HIS A 753 -15.94 8.62 -4.17
C HIS A 753 -15.36 8.25 -2.79
N PHE A 754 -16.14 7.62 -1.91
CA PHE A 754 -15.70 7.22 -0.55
C PHE A 754 -15.80 5.71 -0.28
N LEU A 755 -16.31 4.95 -1.25
CA LEU A 755 -16.49 3.51 -1.18
C LEU A 755 -15.77 2.84 -2.36
N PRO A 756 -15.48 1.54 -2.30
CA PRO A 756 -14.94 0.81 -3.45
C PRO A 756 -15.85 0.96 -4.68
N ASP A 757 -15.24 1.11 -5.84
CA ASP A 757 -15.97 1.20 -7.10
C ASP A 757 -16.85 -0.03 -7.32
N VAL A 758 -18.07 0.19 -7.78
CA VAL A 758 -19.03 -0.87 -8.07
C VAL A 758 -19.10 -1.09 -9.59
N TYR A 759 -19.04 -2.35 -10.00
CA TYR A 759 -19.19 -2.75 -11.39
C TYR A 759 -20.58 -3.35 -11.61
N VAL A 760 -21.37 -2.73 -12.48
CA VAL A 760 -22.74 -3.14 -12.79
C VAL A 760 -22.78 -3.71 -14.21
N PRO A 761 -23.48 -4.83 -14.49
CA PRO A 761 -23.64 -5.34 -15.85
C PRO A 761 -24.15 -4.27 -16.82
N CYS A 762 -23.58 -4.21 -18.02
CA CYS A 762 -24.01 -3.28 -19.05
C CYS A 762 -25.47 -3.56 -19.47
N ASP A 763 -26.33 -2.55 -19.45
CA ASP A 763 -27.74 -2.69 -19.81
C ASP A 763 -27.94 -3.02 -21.31
N HIS A 764 -27.03 -2.57 -22.16
CA HIS A 764 -27.07 -2.77 -23.60
C HIS A 764 -26.76 -4.20 -24.02
N CYS A 765 -25.64 -4.74 -23.59
CA CYS A 765 -25.20 -6.11 -23.91
C CYS A 765 -25.53 -7.13 -22.82
N LYS A 766 -26.07 -6.69 -21.70
CA LYS A 766 -26.41 -7.54 -20.55
C LYS A 766 -25.22 -8.41 -20.07
N GLY A 767 -24.04 -7.82 -20.06
CA GLY A 767 -22.79 -8.49 -19.67
C GLY A 767 -22.12 -9.34 -20.76
N LYS A 768 -22.67 -9.37 -21.97
CA LYS A 768 -22.19 -10.25 -23.06
C LYS A 768 -20.99 -9.71 -23.84
N ARG A 769 -20.56 -8.46 -23.61
CA ARG A 769 -19.39 -7.78 -24.19
C ARG A 769 -19.46 -7.49 -25.70
N TYR A 770 -20.31 -8.11 -26.46
CA TYR A 770 -20.41 -8.03 -27.92
C TYR A 770 -21.75 -7.46 -28.42
N ASN A 771 -21.72 -6.91 -29.63
CA ASN A 771 -22.94 -6.49 -30.27
C ASN A 771 -23.77 -7.73 -30.77
N ARG A 772 -25.01 -7.48 -31.10
CA ARG A 772 -25.99 -8.52 -31.49
C ARG A 772 -25.53 -9.34 -32.69
N GLU A 773 -24.97 -8.68 -33.71
CA GLU A 773 -24.51 -9.31 -34.95
C GLU A 773 -23.34 -10.27 -34.74
N THR A 774 -22.41 -9.92 -33.86
CA THR A 774 -21.29 -10.81 -33.51
C THR A 774 -21.79 -12.04 -32.76
N LEU A 775 -22.78 -11.88 -31.86
CA LEU A 775 -23.36 -12.97 -31.09
C LEU A 775 -24.21 -13.95 -31.91
N GLU A 776 -24.53 -13.63 -33.16
CA GLU A 776 -25.21 -14.54 -34.09
C GLU A 776 -24.29 -15.64 -34.63
N ILE A 777 -22.98 -15.41 -34.64
CA ILE A 777 -21.99 -16.41 -35.05
C ILE A 777 -21.81 -17.48 -33.97
N ARG A 778 -21.90 -18.74 -34.38
CA ARG A 778 -21.79 -19.88 -33.48
C ARG A 778 -20.69 -20.85 -33.94
N TYR A 779 -19.92 -21.34 -33.03
CA TYR A 779 -18.98 -22.43 -33.22
C TYR A 779 -19.46 -23.62 -32.36
N LYS A 780 -19.73 -24.76 -33.03
CA LYS A 780 -20.36 -25.95 -32.38
C LYS A 780 -21.60 -25.58 -31.50
N GLY A 781 -22.42 -24.66 -31.98
CA GLY A 781 -23.64 -24.25 -31.33
C GLY A 781 -23.48 -23.23 -30.22
N LYS A 782 -22.28 -22.76 -29.93
CA LYS A 782 -21.97 -21.78 -28.87
C LYS A 782 -21.52 -20.45 -29.46
N THR A 783 -22.00 -19.33 -28.88
CA THR A 783 -21.54 -17.99 -29.17
C THR A 783 -20.20 -17.72 -28.52
N ILE A 784 -19.50 -16.67 -28.96
CA ILE A 784 -18.22 -16.27 -28.31
C ILE A 784 -18.40 -15.92 -26.81
N HIS A 785 -19.52 -15.30 -26.45
CA HIS A 785 -19.87 -15.03 -25.07
C HIS A 785 -20.06 -16.31 -24.26
N GLN A 786 -20.77 -17.30 -24.80
CA GLN A 786 -20.98 -18.58 -24.14
C GLN A 786 -19.69 -19.35 -23.94
N VAL A 787 -18.73 -19.23 -24.87
CA VAL A 787 -17.38 -19.81 -24.71
C VAL A 787 -16.61 -19.11 -23.59
N LEU A 788 -16.67 -17.79 -23.51
CA LEU A 788 -16.03 -17.05 -22.42
C LEU A 788 -16.67 -17.34 -21.05
N ASP A 789 -17.93 -17.71 -21.05
CA ASP A 789 -18.67 -18.06 -19.82
C ASP A 789 -18.46 -19.52 -19.38
N MET A 790 -17.79 -20.32 -20.20
CA MET A 790 -17.42 -21.70 -19.82
C MET A 790 -16.38 -21.73 -18.71
N THR A 791 -16.51 -22.69 -17.81
CA THR A 791 -15.41 -23.04 -16.92
C THR A 791 -14.26 -23.69 -17.71
N VAL A 792 -13.07 -23.71 -17.14
CA VAL A 792 -11.90 -24.36 -17.74
C VAL A 792 -12.18 -25.85 -18.02
N GLU A 793 -12.87 -26.52 -17.12
CA GLU A 793 -13.26 -27.93 -17.29
C GLU A 793 -14.21 -28.14 -18.49
N GLU A 794 -15.27 -27.34 -18.58
CA GLU A 794 -16.21 -27.39 -19.72
C GLU A 794 -15.52 -27.07 -21.05
N ALA A 795 -14.66 -26.06 -21.04
CA ALA A 795 -13.90 -25.65 -22.22
C ALA A 795 -12.90 -26.73 -22.67
N ARG A 796 -12.30 -27.45 -21.72
CA ARG A 796 -11.38 -28.56 -22.02
C ARG A 796 -12.06 -29.68 -22.79
N GLU A 797 -13.27 -30.03 -22.44
CA GLU A 797 -14.08 -31.00 -23.20
C GLU A 797 -14.51 -30.43 -24.56
N PHE A 798 -14.98 -29.18 -24.56
CA PHE A 798 -15.49 -28.52 -25.79
C PHE A 798 -14.40 -28.37 -26.87
N PHE A 799 -13.17 -28.02 -26.49
CA PHE A 799 -12.03 -27.83 -27.38
C PHE A 799 -11.09 -29.05 -27.46
N ALA A 800 -11.51 -30.21 -26.97
CA ALA A 800 -10.69 -31.43 -27.02
C ALA A 800 -10.12 -31.75 -28.40
N PRO A 801 -10.87 -31.52 -29.54
CA PRO A 801 -10.34 -31.75 -30.88
C PRO A 801 -9.32 -30.71 -31.36
N VAL A 802 -9.08 -29.63 -30.62
CA VAL A 802 -8.16 -28.55 -30.97
C VAL A 802 -6.93 -28.64 -30.05
N PRO A 803 -5.82 -29.28 -30.48
CA PRO A 803 -4.71 -29.60 -29.59
C PRO A 803 -4.07 -28.38 -28.91
N MET A 804 -3.93 -27.26 -29.63
CA MET A 804 -3.30 -26.05 -29.11
C MET A 804 -4.10 -25.45 -27.94
N ILE A 805 -5.41 -25.38 -28.08
CA ILE A 805 -6.32 -24.86 -27.03
C ILE A 805 -6.42 -25.87 -25.89
N ALA A 806 -6.61 -27.16 -26.22
CA ALA A 806 -6.73 -28.22 -25.23
C ALA A 806 -5.51 -28.32 -24.31
N ARG A 807 -4.31 -28.15 -24.84
CA ARG A 807 -3.06 -28.20 -24.04
C ARG A 807 -2.98 -27.06 -23.02
N LYS A 808 -3.32 -25.83 -23.42
CA LYS A 808 -3.33 -24.67 -22.52
C LYS A 808 -4.40 -24.81 -21.43
N LEU A 809 -5.58 -25.32 -21.77
CA LEU A 809 -6.64 -25.61 -20.81
C LEU A 809 -6.21 -26.71 -19.83
N GLN A 810 -5.48 -27.72 -20.30
CA GLN A 810 -4.96 -28.79 -19.44
C GLN A 810 -3.96 -28.24 -18.41
N THR A 811 -3.10 -27.29 -18.76
CA THR A 811 -2.19 -26.66 -17.78
C THR A 811 -2.96 -25.89 -16.70
N LEU A 812 -4.05 -25.21 -17.05
CA LEU A 812 -4.94 -24.56 -16.08
C LEU A 812 -5.61 -25.60 -15.14
N MET A 813 -6.00 -26.75 -15.65
CA MET A 813 -6.55 -27.82 -14.84
C MET A 813 -5.50 -28.44 -13.91
N ASP A 814 -4.27 -28.62 -14.38
CA ASP A 814 -3.16 -29.20 -13.60
C ASP A 814 -2.80 -28.34 -12.38
N VAL A 815 -2.96 -27.02 -12.45
CA VAL A 815 -2.73 -26.12 -11.31
C VAL A 815 -3.96 -25.94 -10.42
N GLY A 816 -5.06 -26.68 -10.67
CA GLY A 816 -6.24 -26.66 -9.82
C GLY A 816 -7.26 -25.56 -10.14
N LEU A 817 -7.26 -24.98 -11.34
CA LEU A 817 -8.17 -23.92 -11.75
C LEU A 817 -9.31 -24.40 -12.67
N SER A 818 -9.76 -25.65 -12.54
CA SER A 818 -10.86 -26.23 -13.35
C SER A 818 -12.17 -25.44 -13.22
N TYR A 819 -12.40 -24.77 -12.13
CA TYR A 819 -13.66 -24.09 -11.79
C TYR A 819 -13.76 -22.65 -12.27
N ILE A 820 -12.66 -21.95 -12.59
CA ILE A 820 -12.70 -20.57 -13.07
C ILE A 820 -13.27 -20.50 -14.49
N ARG A 821 -13.87 -19.37 -14.85
CA ARG A 821 -14.40 -19.13 -16.19
C ARG A 821 -13.34 -18.48 -17.08
N LEU A 822 -13.34 -18.78 -18.35
CA LEU A 822 -12.38 -18.24 -19.32
C LEU A 822 -12.43 -16.71 -19.42
N GLY A 823 -13.62 -16.15 -19.37
CA GLY A 823 -13.86 -14.71 -19.45
C GLY A 823 -14.02 -14.03 -18.09
N GLN A 824 -13.68 -14.69 -16.99
CA GLN A 824 -13.78 -14.12 -15.65
C GLN A 824 -12.88 -12.91 -15.50
N SER A 825 -13.45 -11.77 -15.06
CA SER A 825 -12.68 -10.53 -14.88
C SER A 825 -11.54 -10.73 -13.89
N SER A 826 -10.38 -10.16 -14.20
CA SER A 826 -9.22 -10.15 -13.30
C SER A 826 -9.53 -9.56 -11.91
N THR A 827 -10.47 -8.64 -11.82
CA THR A 827 -10.90 -8.02 -10.58
C THR A 827 -11.66 -8.97 -9.65
N THR A 828 -12.19 -10.08 -10.18
CA THR A 828 -12.93 -11.11 -9.42
C THR A 828 -12.07 -12.30 -9.01
N LEU A 829 -10.85 -12.41 -9.54
CA LEU A 829 -9.91 -13.46 -9.17
C LEU A 829 -9.24 -13.15 -7.82
N SER A 830 -9.07 -14.16 -6.97
CA SER A 830 -8.24 -14.05 -5.78
C SER A 830 -6.75 -13.93 -6.16
N GLY A 831 -5.93 -13.43 -5.23
CA GLY A 831 -4.47 -13.36 -5.45
C GLY A 831 -3.86 -14.72 -5.78
N GLY A 832 -4.27 -15.78 -5.12
CA GLY A 832 -3.83 -17.15 -5.37
C GLY A 832 -4.29 -17.69 -6.73
N GLU A 833 -5.51 -17.38 -7.15
CA GLU A 833 -6.01 -17.74 -8.48
C GLU A 833 -5.24 -17.02 -9.59
N ALA A 834 -5.00 -15.72 -9.45
CA ALA A 834 -4.18 -14.94 -10.38
C ALA A 834 -2.76 -15.51 -10.50
N GLN A 835 -2.15 -15.87 -9.39
CA GLN A 835 -0.83 -16.49 -9.34
C GLN A 835 -0.79 -17.83 -10.10
N ARG A 836 -1.80 -18.67 -9.90
CA ARG A 836 -1.90 -19.96 -10.61
C ARG A 836 -2.17 -19.81 -12.10
N VAL A 837 -2.91 -18.78 -12.53
CA VAL A 837 -3.06 -18.45 -13.96
C VAL A 837 -1.70 -18.11 -14.57
N LYS A 838 -0.90 -17.31 -13.89
CA LYS A 838 0.48 -16.97 -14.31
C LYS A 838 1.35 -18.22 -14.41
N LEU A 839 1.29 -19.08 -13.40
CA LEU A 839 2.03 -20.36 -13.40
C LEU A 839 1.62 -21.25 -14.58
N ALA A 840 0.33 -21.41 -14.82
CA ALA A 840 -0.19 -22.20 -15.96
C ALA A 840 0.28 -21.63 -17.30
N THR A 841 0.33 -20.31 -17.44
CA THR A 841 0.84 -19.63 -18.63
C THR A 841 2.31 -19.98 -18.88
N GLU A 842 3.12 -19.93 -17.86
CA GLU A 842 4.55 -20.29 -17.97
C GLU A 842 4.77 -21.79 -18.26
N LEU A 843 3.95 -22.66 -17.64
CA LEU A 843 4.00 -24.11 -17.90
C LEU A 843 3.60 -24.48 -19.33
N SER A 844 2.79 -23.65 -19.99
CA SER A 844 2.38 -23.87 -21.38
C SER A 844 3.46 -23.49 -22.40
N LYS A 845 4.49 -22.75 -21.98
CA LYS A 845 5.63 -22.36 -22.83
C LYS A 845 6.67 -23.46 -22.89
N ARG A 846 7.54 -23.39 -23.91
CA ARG A 846 8.67 -24.34 -24.05
C ARG A 846 9.66 -24.12 -22.91
N ASP A 847 9.97 -25.17 -22.19
CA ASP A 847 10.93 -25.18 -21.11
C ASP A 847 12.36 -25.40 -21.60
N THR A 848 13.32 -24.61 -21.12
CA THR A 848 14.75 -24.76 -21.41
C THR A 848 15.46 -25.66 -20.42
N GLY A 849 14.84 -25.96 -19.26
CA GLY A 849 15.46 -26.68 -18.14
C GLY A 849 16.47 -25.86 -17.34
N LYS A 850 16.59 -24.56 -17.63
CA LYS A 850 17.54 -23.63 -16.95
C LYS A 850 16.84 -22.35 -16.49
N THR A 851 15.59 -22.43 -16.10
CA THR A 851 14.80 -21.30 -15.64
C THR A 851 14.87 -21.18 -14.12
N LEU A 852 15.02 -19.97 -13.62
CA LEU A 852 14.84 -19.62 -12.21
C LEU A 852 13.39 -19.19 -12.00
N TYR A 853 12.60 -20.01 -11.29
CA TYR A 853 11.24 -19.67 -10.89
C TYR A 853 11.25 -19.10 -9.46
N ILE A 854 10.63 -17.96 -9.29
CA ILE A 854 10.42 -17.33 -7.99
C ILE A 854 8.92 -17.27 -7.72
N LEU A 855 8.46 -17.90 -6.67
CA LEU A 855 7.07 -17.93 -6.26
C LEU A 855 6.92 -17.34 -4.85
N ASP A 856 5.97 -16.44 -4.68
CA ASP A 856 5.68 -15.80 -3.40
C ASP A 856 4.38 -16.36 -2.82
N GLU A 857 4.49 -17.19 -1.78
CA GLU A 857 3.39 -17.82 -1.06
C GLU A 857 2.36 -18.49 -1.99
N PRO A 858 2.76 -19.49 -2.81
CA PRO A 858 1.89 -20.07 -3.83
C PRO A 858 0.72 -20.89 -3.25
N THR A 859 0.75 -21.21 -1.97
CA THR A 859 -0.31 -21.98 -1.29
C THR A 859 -1.41 -21.12 -0.69
N THR A 860 -1.37 -19.82 -0.90
CA THR A 860 -2.41 -18.89 -0.44
C THR A 860 -3.79 -19.31 -0.95
N GLY A 861 -4.74 -19.47 -0.03
CA GLY A 861 -6.11 -19.84 -0.37
C GLY A 861 -6.30 -21.30 -0.78
N LEU A 862 -5.33 -22.17 -0.58
CA LEU A 862 -5.39 -23.57 -0.97
C LEU A 862 -5.69 -24.50 0.22
N HIS A 863 -6.61 -25.45 -0.01
CA HIS A 863 -6.82 -26.60 0.85
C HIS A 863 -5.66 -27.59 0.74
N PHE A 864 -5.49 -28.48 1.72
CA PHE A 864 -4.43 -29.52 1.73
C PHE A 864 -4.33 -30.33 0.44
N ALA A 865 -5.48 -30.73 -0.13
CA ALA A 865 -5.51 -31.48 -1.39
C ALA A 865 -5.01 -30.65 -2.58
N ASP A 866 -5.35 -29.36 -2.62
CA ASP A 866 -4.87 -28.44 -3.66
C ASP A 866 -3.36 -28.19 -3.55
N ILE A 867 -2.84 -28.08 -2.33
CA ILE A 867 -1.39 -27.96 -2.06
C ILE A 867 -0.65 -29.21 -2.57
N LYS A 868 -1.17 -30.38 -2.31
CA LYS A 868 -0.59 -31.64 -2.79
C LYS A 868 -0.47 -31.67 -4.31
N GLN A 869 -1.51 -31.24 -5.00
CA GLN A 869 -1.53 -31.14 -6.46
C GLN A 869 -0.52 -30.11 -6.97
N LEU A 870 -0.47 -28.93 -6.37
CA LEU A 870 0.48 -27.86 -6.74
C LEU A 870 1.92 -28.31 -6.54
N LEU A 871 2.24 -28.95 -5.42
CA LEU A 871 3.58 -29.47 -5.14
C LEU A 871 4.04 -30.50 -6.18
N SER A 872 3.14 -31.35 -6.65
CA SER A 872 3.48 -32.32 -7.72
C SER A 872 3.91 -31.61 -8.99
N VAL A 873 3.28 -30.49 -9.34
CA VAL A 873 3.63 -29.66 -10.50
C VAL A 873 4.99 -28.99 -10.30
N LEU A 874 5.23 -28.39 -9.14
CA LEU A 874 6.47 -27.67 -8.85
C LEU A 874 7.66 -28.63 -8.79
N HIS A 875 7.52 -29.80 -8.18
CA HIS A 875 8.58 -30.80 -8.14
C HIS A 875 8.88 -31.37 -9.52
N ARG A 876 7.89 -31.52 -10.38
CA ARG A 876 8.10 -31.93 -11.78
C ARG A 876 8.89 -30.89 -12.56
N LEU A 877 8.66 -29.57 -12.36
CA LEU A 877 9.46 -28.51 -12.94
C LEU A 877 10.92 -28.58 -12.48
N ARG A 878 11.15 -28.80 -11.19
CA ARG A 878 12.51 -29.00 -10.66
C ARG A 878 13.19 -30.19 -11.32
N ASP A 879 12.51 -31.32 -11.46
CA ASP A 879 13.05 -32.54 -12.07
C ASP A 879 13.48 -32.36 -13.53
N GLN A 880 12.92 -31.35 -14.23
CA GLN A 880 13.32 -30.92 -15.56
C GLN A 880 14.62 -30.10 -15.60
N GLY A 881 15.24 -29.82 -14.46
CA GLY A 881 16.48 -29.08 -14.31
C GLY A 881 16.32 -27.62 -13.84
N ASN A 882 15.10 -27.13 -13.71
CA ASN A 882 14.82 -25.77 -13.25
C ASN A 882 15.12 -25.59 -11.76
N THR A 883 15.45 -24.36 -11.38
CA THR A 883 15.60 -23.98 -9.98
C THR A 883 14.33 -23.28 -9.51
N ILE A 884 13.78 -23.72 -8.39
CA ILE A 884 12.56 -23.18 -7.83
C ILE A 884 12.85 -22.55 -6.47
N VAL A 885 12.54 -21.29 -6.33
CA VAL A 885 12.66 -20.52 -5.07
C VAL A 885 11.26 -20.12 -4.64
N VAL A 886 10.86 -20.55 -3.47
CA VAL A 886 9.52 -20.34 -2.92
C VAL A 886 9.62 -19.63 -1.57
N ILE A 887 8.96 -18.49 -1.43
CA ILE A 887 8.75 -17.87 -0.13
C ILE A 887 7.51 -18.54 0.47
N GLU A 888 7.64 -19.23 1.61
CA GLU A 888 6.54 -20.00 2.14
C GLU A 888 6.55 -20.07 3.67
N HIS A 889 5.36 -20.19 4.24
CA HIS A 889 5.11 -20.43 5.66
C HIS A 889 4.46 -21.80 5.92
N ASN A 890 3.91 -22.41 4.89
CA ASN A 890 3.22 -23.70 5.00
C ASN A 890 4.22 -24.84 5.24
N LEU A 891 4.11 -25.49 6.37
CA LEU A 891 5.02 -26.58 6.77
C LEU A 891 4.98 -27.77 5.82
N ASP A 892 3.84 -28.06 5.20
CA ASP A 892 3.72 -29.15 4.22
C ASP A 892 4.55 -28.89 2.96
N VAL A 893 4.68 -27.62 2.56
CA VAL A 893 5.60 -27.24 1.48
C VAL A 893 7.05 -27.28 1.94
N ILE A 894 7.32 -26.74 3.10
CA ILE A 894 8.69 -26.64 3.65
C ILE A 894 9.31 -28.02 3.85
N LYS A 895 8.54 -28.99 4.37
CA LYS A 895 9.04 -30.36 4.58
C LYS A 895 9.41 -31.10 3.28
N THR A 896 8.83 -30.69 2.14
CA THR A 896 9.13 -31.29 0.84
C THR A 896 10.31 -30.62 0.12
N ALA A 897 10.82 -29.50 0.62
CA ALA A 897 11.92 -28.76 0.02
C ALA A 897 13.24 -29.55 0.03
N ASP A 898 14.07 -29.30 -0.97
CA ASP A 898 15.44 -29.85 -1.02
C ASP A 898 16.41 -29.00 -0.19
N TRP A 899 16.13 -27.71 -0.08
CA TRP A 899 16.96 -26.74 0.63
C TRP A 899 16.09 -25.68 1.30
N ILE A 900 16.48 -25.22 2.47
CA ILE A 900 15.80 -24.16 3.21
C ILE A 900 16.79 -23.07 3.54
N VAL A 901 16.36 -21.83 3.38
CA VAL A 901 17.02 -20.61 3.87
C VAL A 901 16.06 -19.93 4.85
N ASP A 902 16.41 -19.90 6.13
CA ASP A 902 15.58 -19.33 7.18
C ASP A 902 16.09 -17.96 7.61
N LEU A 903 15.21 -16.95 7.57
CA LEU A 903 15.51 -15.59 7.98
C LEU A 903 14.91 -15.30 9.35
N GLY A 904 15.54 -14.42 10.08
CA GLY A 904 15.08 -14.00 11.38
C GLY A 904 16.16 -13.26 12.13
N PRO A 905 16.24 -13.40 13.49
CA PRO A 905 15.40 -14.26 14.34
C PRO A 905 13.98 -13.73 14.54
N GLU A 906 13.80 -12.40 14.41
CA GLU A 906 12.51 -11.72 14.61
C GLU A 906 12.10 -10.92 13.36
N GLY A 907 10.99 -10.18 13.43
CA GLY A 907 10.57 -9.25 12.39
C GLY A 907 11.15 -7.85 12.59
N GLY A 908 11.09 -7.01 11.56
CA GLY A 908 11.53 -5.63 11.61
C GLY A 908 13.03 -5.48 11.91
N SER A 909 13.36 -4.60 12.82
CA SER A 909 14.77 -4.33 13.23
C SER A 909 15.46 -5.52 13.90
N GLY A 910 14.71 -6.43 14.49
CA GLY A 910 15.21 -7.68 15.07
C GLY A 910 15.41 -8.81 14.07
N GLY A 911 15.08 -8.59 12.81
CA GLY A 911 15.24 -9.56 11.72
C GLY A 911 16.38 -9.21 10.77
N GLY A 912 16.26 -9.65 9.53
CA GLY A 912 17.20 -9.30 8.47
C GLY A 912 18.48 -10.12 8.45
N GLU A 913 18.53 -11.24 9.15
CA GLU A 913 19.67 -12.17 9.16
C GLU A 913 19.25 -13.53 8.61
N ILE A 914 20.17 -14.21 7.92
CA ILE A 914 20.00 -15.63 7.58
C ILE A 914 20.47 -16.44 8.79
N ILE A 915 19.54 -17.13 9.44
CA ILE A 915 19.80 -17.87 10.69
C ILE A 915 20.28 -19.29 10.40
N ALA A 916 19.62 -19.95 9.46
CA ALA A 916 19.87 -21.34 9.16
C ALA A 916 19.74 -21.62 7.66
N THR A 917 20.58 -22.48 7.15
CA THR A 917 20.54 -22.98 5.77
C THR A 917 20.82 -24.48 5.79
N GLY A 918 20.23 -25.21 4.88
CA GLY A 918 20.47 -26.63 4.74
C GLY A 918 19.23 -27.40 4.28
N THR A 919 19.34 -28.73 4.34
CA THR A 919 18.16 -29.58 4.15
C THR A 919 17.15 -29.39 5.29
N PRO A 920 15.87 -29.73 5.12
CA PRO A 920 14.90 -29.63 6.21
C PRO A 920 15.34 -30.33 7.50
N GLU A 921 15.97 -31.47 7.39
CA GLU A 921 16.49 -32.22 8.53
C GLU A 921 17.61 -31.48 9.27
N GLN A 922 18.49 -30.80 8.52
CA GLN A 922 19.57 -29.99 9.09
C GLN A 922 19.05 -28.73 9.77
N VAL A 923 18.11 -28.03 9.15
CA VAL A 923 17.49 -26.82 9.69
C VAL A 923 16.69 -27.11 10.96
N ALA A 924 16.02 -28.26 11.03
CA ALA A 924 15.24 -28.67 12.20
C ALA A 924 16.07 -28.83 13.49
N LYS A 925 17.38 -28.93 13.37
CA LYS A 925 18.33 -29.02 14.51
C LYS A 925 18.79 -27.64 15.02
N ASP A 926 18.51 -26.55 14.30
CA ASP A 926 18.94 -25.22 14.71
C ASP A 926 18.08 -24.69 15.85
N LYS A 927 18.71 -24.28 16.94
CA LYS A 927 18.02 -23.80 18.15
C LYS A 927 17.58 -22.32 18.05
N ARG A 928 18.13 -21.55 17.12
CA ARG A 928 17.81 -20.11 16.95
C ARG A 928 16.62 -19.90 16.03
N SER A 929 16.29 -20.87 15.21
CA SER A 929 15.24 -20.80 14.21
C SER A 929 13.87 -21.11 14.81
N HIS A 930 12.92 -20.21 14.73
CA HIS A 930 11.53 -20.48 15.10
C HIS A 930 10.89 -21.51 14.16
N THR A 931 11.26 -21.51 12.88
CA THR A 931 10.79 -22.47 11.90
C THR A 931 11.26 -23.90 12.26
N ALA A 932 12.46 -24.04 12.78
CA ALA A 932 13.04 -25.33 13.16
C ALA A 932 12.20 -26.08 14.20
N ARG A 933 11.63 -25.39 15.17
CA ARG A 933 10.75 -25.98 16.21
C ARG A 933 9.54 -26.69 15.57
N PHE A 934 8.85 -25.99 14.68
CA PHE A 934 7.66 -26.52 14.02
C PHE A 934 8.01 -27.59 12.97
N LEU A 935 9.12 -27.38 12.26
CA LEU A 935 9.62 -28.32 11.26
C LEU A 935 10.02 -29.66 11.88
N LYS A 936 10.66 -29.63 13.05
CA LYS A 936 11.02 -30.84 13.80
C LYS A 936 9.81 -31.70 14.13
N GLU A 937 8.71 -31.09 14.57
CA GLU A 937 7.46 -31.79 14.88
C GLU A 937 6.85 -32.43 13.63
N ILE A 938 6.80 -31.73 12.51
CA ILE A 938 6.19 -32.25 11.29
C ILE A 938 7.05 -33.34 10.63
N LEU A 939 8.36 -33.24 10.69
CA LEU A 939 9.27 -34.27 10.21
C LEU A 939 9.19 -35.58 11.05
N ALA A 940 8.92 -35.46 12.34
CA ALA A 940 8.74 -36.61 13.23
C ALA A 940 7.41 -37.38 12.96
N LYS A 941 6.38 -36.65 12.47
CA LYS A 941 5.08 -37.25 12.08
C LYS A 941 5.12 -37.91 10.71
N GLY A 942 6.15 -37.64 9.92
CA GLY A 942 6.47 -38.02 8.55
C GLY A 942 6.05 -39.05 7.86
#